data_e7f7dd7faaceb180fc6fb4255be4aef3
#
_entry.id   e7f7dd7faaceb180fc6fb4255be4aef3
#
_cell.length_a   1.000
_cell.length_b   1.000
_cell.length_c   1.000
_cell.angle_alpha   90.00
_cell.angle_beta   90.00
_cell.angle_gamma   90.00
#
_symmetry.space_group_name_H-M   'P 1'
#
loop_
_entity.id
_entity.type
_entity.pdbx_description
1 polymer ?
#
loop_
_entity_poly.entity_id
_entity_poly.type
_entity_poly.pdbx_seq_one_letter_code
_entity_poly.pdbx_strand_id
1 'polypeptide(L)'
;MKTRYDFYNLKHFIPITVLALTVTNIQAATLYTNAIDQKRENIVLSVKEGKVDVGLSKLKQLLENNPDNQKLIADYLLLSIQNKRYLDEDLRWLEYIQAADFPTYAQLPLIKAYRDKKQFSNALHLLEKFKKINNSIDFDILKAVLLAENQQKLEAAAQLKKIDVEQANEDQLIQLSYAYRMIDQPIRALAIIQKNNIEDINATSQQEYLNVLIALGSYQQALAWIHQNPEIDLTHTRRRQTLLGQFSESIKNAIKSQKLLANQGQADHQSFAQIDQVLKHATDIESEFKPDPDLYRRFQFEYIYALSYRSHHREVLAVSDKLNLPLTDIPAYVRHSIADAYLATQQATKAERFYNSLFSEKNYADMNVYTSLYYALIAQEKYKQANALIKDIDSKTPTFQYSLAKGVDKRVHPERNDYENLKALSLAYSNHLNAAEKFLTHHIERAPNNEEVINNLVRIQRWREKPQQSEQTLKRLNGIEPISKSTSINEMQNQQALGDISAWRNQTIKLSQRYPTDTSVIKSNKELNDRERFSISHDSRLSKSKADQNQVLETLRGTKDVESTTRLNTPWIDDNYRVFTQYKHKMGDYREGKIRDERLGIGGEWDSKQKSISVMLSQDLNGENFGFDASWNHRLDDHWRYNLGFSTQAEIPLQALKMNEDAQSYTAGLSWQANESKLASLQYQSTDISDGNLRQELSARYQQNIFMQAHHKTQVGLSSYLGRNSLEQTAYFSPKKSIGVGVDFNHDWLTWREYEQSLTQKFSLTTGFYKQNEFNAEPVVDIRYVHQWQITRTWGLQYGVGWGMHPYDGVKEKKWYGQLGFEGKF
;
A
#
# COMPACT_ATOMS: atom_id res chain seq x y z
N MET A 1 8.46 -23.87 -8.54
CA MET A 1 8.23 -23.63 -9.98
C MET A 1 9.09 -24.60 -10.79
N LYS A 2 8.47 -25.57 -11.46
CA LYS A 2 9.17 -26.47 -12.36
C LYS A 2 9.41 -25.72 -13.67
N THR A 3 10.54 -25.10 -13.81
CA THR A 3 11.00 -24.59 -15.10
C THR A 3 11.36 -25.80 -15.97
N ARG A 4 10.54 -26.08 -16.99
CA ARG A 4 10.95 -26.93 -18.09
C ARG A 4 12.08 -26.22 -18.82
N TYR A 5 13.31 -26.65 -18.58
CA TYR A 5 14.42 -26.29 -19.44
C TYR A 5 14.29 -27.14 -20.72
N ASP A 6 13.95 -26.48 -21.83
CA ASP A 6 14.09 -27.09 -23.13
C ASP A 6 15.56 -27.38 -23.39
N PHE A 7 15.87 -28.66 -23.49
CA PHE A 7 17.20 -29.13 -23.84
C PHE A 7 17.45 -28.83 -25.31
N TYR A 8 18.23 -27.81 -25.55
CA TYR A 8 18.85 -27.64 -26.86
C TYR A 8 19.83 -28.77 -27.08
N ASN A 9 19.57 -29.54 -28.13
CA ASN A 9 20.45 -30.53 -28.68
C ASN A 9 21.84 -29.94 -28.94
N LEU A 10 22.83 -30.36 -28.20
CA LEU A 10 24.24 -30.32 -28.65
C LEU A 10 24.41 -31.23 -29.84
N LYS A 11 23.84 -30.88 -31.02
CA LYS A 11 23.93 -31.69 -32.25
C LYS A 11 25.17 -31.45 -33.07
N HIS A 12 26.06 -30.57 -32.66
CA HIS A 12 27.23 -30.19 -33.45
C HIS A 12 28.52 -30.15 -32.64
N PHE A 13 28.93 -31.27 -32.04
CA PHE A 13 30.30 -31.42 -31.62
C PHE A 13 30.74 -32.89 -31.65
N ILE A 14 31.01 -33.33 -32.79
CA ILE A 14 32.05 -34.36 -33.05
C ILE A 14 32.90 -33.85 -34.22
N PRO A 15 34.02 -33.16 -33.95
CA PRO A 15 35.00 -33.14 -34.99
C PRO A 15 35.48 -34.58 -35.21
N ILE A 16 35.19 -35.11 -36.38
CA ILE A 16 35.81 -36.32 -36.88
C ILE A 16 37.28 -36.00 -36.97
N THR A 17 38.05 -36.36 -35.95
CA THR A 17 39.50 -36.44 -36.06
C THR A 17 39.79 -37.60 -37.03
N VAL A 18 40.06 -37.25 -38.30
CA VAL A 18 40.62 -38.16 -39.29
C VAL A 18 41.96 -38.59 -38.72
N LEU A 19 42.03 -39.80 -38.22
CA LEU A 19 43.31 -40.42 -37.90
C LEU A 19 44.00 -40.70 -39.26
N ALA A 20 44.93 -39.80 -39.66
CA ALA A 20 45.87 -40.10 -40.70
C ALA A 20 46.78 -41.22 -40.21
N LEU A 21 46.60 -42.40 -40.74
CA LEU A 21 47.54 -43.52 -40.59
C LEU A 21 48.86 -43.19 -41.28
N THR A 22 49.82 -42.74 -40.53
CA THR A 22 51.24 -42.79 -40.95
C THR A 22 51.72 -44.24 -40.81
N VAL A 23 51.84 -44.90 -41.94
CA VAL A 23 52.52 -46.18 -42.05
C VAL A 23 54.02 -45.96 -41.82
N THR A 24 54.55 -46.33 -40.66
CA THR A 24 55.98 -46.62 -40.51
C THR A 24 56.15 -48.13 -40.33
N ASN A 25 56.95 -48.68 -41.24
CA ASN A 25 57.42 -50.07 -41.31
C ASN A 25 57.93 -50.56 -39.96
N ILE A 26 57.35 -51.58 -39.39
CA ILE A 26 58.02 -52.57 -38.55
C ILE A 26 57.74 -53.92 -39.10
N GLN A 27 58.84 -54.55 -39.49
CA GLN A 27 58.90 -55.90 -40.05
C GLN A 27 58.33 -56.99 -39.12
N ALA A 28 57.59 -57.85 -39.72
CA ALA A 28 57.38 -59.25 -39.43
C ALA A 28 57.27 -59.76 -37.98
N ALA A 29 56.05 -59.70 -37.45
CA ALA A 29 55.64 -60.66 -36.47
C ALA A 29 54.24 -61.22 -36.93
N THR A 30 54.28 -62.36 -37.46
CA THR A 30 53.26 -63.38 -37.67
C THR A 30 51.86 -62.95 -38.10
N LEU A 31 51.63 -63.14 -39.37
CA LEU A 31 50.33 -63.41 -40.00
C LEU A 31 49.42 -64.28 -39.17
N TYR A 32 48.50 -63.70 -38.50
CA TYR A 32 47.11 -64.13 -38.34
C TYR A 32 46.24 -62.90 -38.20
N THR A 33 46.05 -62.17 -39.31
CA THR A 33 44.89 -61.28 -39.37
C THR A 33 43.72 -62.24 -39.23
N ASN A 34 43.06 -62.20 -38.04
CA ASN A 34 41.92 -63.02 -37.80
C ASN A 34 40.91 -62.70 -38.89
N ALA A 35 40.48 -63.71 -39.66
CA ALA A 35 39.58 -63.60 -40.80
C ALA A 35 38.25 -62.92 -40.38
N ILE A 36 37.96 -62.95 -39.09
CA ILE A 36 36.88 -62.19 -38.40
C ILE A 36 37.15 -60.70 -38.38
N ASP A 37 38.37 -60.24 -38.03
CA ASP A 37 38.71 -58.83 -37.98
C ASP A 37 38.65 -58.18 -39.36
N GLN A 38 39.11 -58.85 -40.39
CA GLN A 38 39.05 -58.42 -41.79
C GLN A 38 37.60 -58.32 -42.29
N LYS A 39 36.72 -59.30 -41.95
CA LYS A 39 35.28 -59.21 -42.22
C LYS A 39 34.64 -58.08 -41.48
N ARG A 40 34.99 -57.88 -40.23
CA ARG A 40 34.50 -56.78 -39.36
C ARG A 40 34.85 -55.39 -39.99
N GLU A 41 36.12 -55.17 -40.38
CA GLU A 41 36.56 -53.93 -40.96
C GLU A 41 35.86 -53.60 -42.28
N ASN A 42 35.67 -54.58 -43.15
CA ASN A 42 34.92 -54.41 -44.39
C ASN A 42 33.44 -54.01 -44.13
N ILE A 43 32.83 -54.64 -43.15
CA ILE A 43 31.47 -54.29 -42.80
C ILE A 43 31.40 -52.87 -42.17
N VAL A 44 32.31 -52.49 -41.29
CA VAL A 44 32.44 -51.15 -40.71
C VAL A 44 32.60 -50.10 -41.79
N LEU A 45 33.46 -50.37 -42.81
CA LEU A 45 33.62 -49.47 -43.95
C LEU A 45 32.30 -49.33 -44.73
N SER A 46 31.56 -50.43 -44.97
CA SER A 46 30.27 -50.35 -45.65
C SER A 46 29.20 -49.55 -44.91
N VAL A 47 29.22 -49.56 -43.56
CA VAL A 47 28.34 -48.71 -42.74
C VAL A 47 28.72 -47.23 -42.91
N LYS A 48 30.03 -46.91 -42.89
CA LYS A 48 30.57 -45.55 -43.12
C LYS A 48 30.23 -45.05 -44.53
N GLU A 49 30.17 -45.92 -45.55
CA GLU A 49 29.74 -45.62 -46.92
C GLU A 49 28.20 -45.46 -47.08
N GLY A 50 27.47 -45.52 -46.00
CA GLY A 50 26.01 -45.27 -45.97
C GLY A 50 25.11 -46.48 -46.04
N LYS A 51 25.66 -47.72 -46.18
CA LYS A 51 24.90 -48.97 -46.17
C LYS A 51 24.60 -49.46 -44.76
N VAL A 52 23.95 -48.55 -43.96
CA VAL A 52 23.81 -48.69 -42.50
C VAL A 52 23.08 -49.95 -42.09
N ASP A 53 21.84 -50.16 -42.57
CA ASP A 53 20.98 -51.26 -42.12
C ASP A 53 21.58 -52.65 -42.51
N VAL A 54 22.10 -52.80 -43.72
CA VAL A 54 22.77 -54.00 -44.19
C VAL A 54 24.05 -54.28 -43.41
N GLY A 55 24.83 -53.24 -43.17
CA GLY A 55 26.09 -53.38 -42.43
C GLY A 55 25.87 -53.73 -40.96
N LEU A 56 24.91 -53.09 -40.29
CA LEU A 56 24.59 -53.37 -38.90
C LEU A 56 24.00 -54.77 -38.71
N SER A 57 23.14 -55.24 -39.64
CA SER A 57 22.62 -56.60 -39.64
C SER A 57 23.74 -57.66 -39.78
N LYS A 58 24.71 -57.42 -40.68
CA LYS A 58 25.89 -58.26 -40.81
C LYS A 58 26.82 -58.22 -39.60
N LEU A 59 27.01 -57.05 -38.97
CA LEU A 59 27.78 -56.95 -37.74
C LEU A 59 27.11 -57.70 -36.60
N LYS A 60 25.77 -57.59 -36.47
CA LYS A 60 24.99 -58.33 -35.51
C LYS A 60 25.11 -59.84 -35.67
N GLN A 61 24.95 -60.33 -36.88
CA GLN A 61 25.11 -61.75 -37.20
C GLN A 61 26.53 -62.30 -36.94
N LEU A 62 27.54 -61.46 -37.25
CA LEU A 62 28.93 -61.80 -36.95
C LEU A 62 29.23 -61.83 -35.49
N LEU A 63 28.61 -60.91 -34.73
CA LEU A 63 28.70 -60.76 -33.25
C LEU A 63 27.97 -61.94 -32.55
N GLU A 64 26.79 -62.33 -33.01
CA GLU A 64 26.06 -63.52 -32.49
C GLU A 64 26.83 -64.81 -32.62
N ASN A 65 27.65 -64.94 -33.71
CA ASN A 65 28.52 -66.07 -33.88
C ASN A 65 29.84 -66.00 -33.13
N ASN A 66 30.19 -64.77 -32.58
CA ASN A 66 31.44 -64.50 -31.88
C ASN A 66 31.18 -63.56 -30.73
N PRO A 67 30.42 -63.95 -29.68
CA PRO A 67 29.91 -63.08 -28.64
C PRO A 67 30.96 -62.47 -27.70
N ASP A 68 32.14 -63.07 -27.62
CA ASP A 68 33.24 -62.63 -26.79
C ASP A 68 34.21 -61.68 -27.51
N ASN A 69 34.00 -61.46 -28.82
CA ASN A 69 34.88 -60.58 -29.59
C ASN A 69 34.66 -59.08 -29.25
N GLN A 70 35.55 -58.50 -28.45
CA GLN A 70 35.43 -57.17 -27.90
C GLN A 70 35.39 -56.07 -28.99
N LYS A 71 36.08 -56.29 -30.15
CA LYS A 71 36.04 -55.32 -31.26
C LYS A 71 34.70 -55.33 -31.98
N LEU A 72 34.10 -56.50 -32.15
CA LEU A 72 32.75 -56.63 -32.74
C LEU A 72 31.69 -56.02 -31.84
N ILE A 73 31.75 -56.25 -30.50
CA ILE A 73 30.86 -55.62 -29.51
C ILE A 73 30.98 -54.09 -29.63
N ALA A 74 32.22 -53.57 -29.60
CA ALA A 74 32.51 -52.15 -29.66
C ALA A 74 31.93 -51.47 -30.91
N ASP A 75 32.23 -52.01 -32.09
CA ASP A 75 31.80 -51.44 -33.36
C ASP A 75 30.28 -51.57 -33.55
N TYR A 76 29.69 -52.71 -33.18
CA TYR A 76 28.24 -52.88 -33.27
C TYR A 76 27.48 -51.91 -32.42
N LEU A 77 27.78 -51.82 -31.10
CA LEU A 77 27.12 -50.92 -30.17
C LEU A 77 27.32 -49.46 -30.56
N LEU A 78 28.55 -49.06 -30.87
CA LEU A 78 28.87 -47.69 -31.22
C LEU A 78 28.16 -47.23 -32.49
N LEU A 79 28.26 -48.05 -33.58
CA LEU A 79 27.62 -47.74 -34.86
C LEU A 79 26.09 -47.80 -34.80
N SER A 80 25.52 -48.74 -34.03
CA SER A 80 24.08 -48.81 -33.82
C SER A 80 23.52 -47.57 -33.11
N ILE A 81 24.21 -47.10 -32.08
CA ILE A 81 23.83 -45.88 -31.33
C ILE A 81 23.98 -44.65 -32.21
N GLN A 82 25.13 -44.49 -32.88
CA GLN A 82 25.44 -43.34 -33.75
C GLN A 82 24.42 -43.21 -34.91
N ASN A 83 24.00 -44.32 -35.50
CA ASN A 83 23.02 -44.34 -36.60
C ASN A 83 21.57 -44.46 -36.15
N LYS A 84 21.29 -44.35 -34.84
CA LYS A 84 19.94 -44.44 -34.27
C LYS A 84 19.21 -45.74 -34.59
N ARG A 85 19.95 -46.84 -34.65
CA ARG A 85 19.44 -48.20 -34.92
C ARG A 85 19.54 -49.12 -33.71
N TYR A 86 19.93 -48.60 -32.56
CA TYR A 86 20.06 -49.29 -31.29
C TYR A 86 18.68 -49.73 -30.76
N LEU A 87 18.53 -50.99 -30.37
CA LEU A 87 17.37 -51.60 -29.75
C LEU A 87 17.64 -51.97 -28.29
N ASP A 88 16.59 -52.07 -27.46
CA ASP A 88 16.75 -52.42 -26.04
C ASP A 88 17.32 -53.84 -25.86
N GLU A 89 17.07 -54.77 -26.78
CA GLU A 89 17.66 -56.10 -26.78
C GLU A 89 19.20 -56.09 -26.96
N ASP A 90 19.75 -55.03 -27.53
CA ASP A 90 21.19 -54.88 -27.69
C ASP A 90 21.92 -54.58 -26.36
N LEU A 91 21.18 -54.27 -25.27
CA LEU A 91 21.72 -54.09 -23.92
C LEU A 91 22.42 -55.36 -23.42
N ARG A 92 22.01 -56.57 -23.87
CA ARG A 92 22.65 -57.84 -23.52
C ARG A 92 24.17 -57.86 -23.78
N TRP A 93 24.61 -57.16 -24.84
CA TRP A 93 26.04 -57.07 -25.18
C TRP A 93 26.90 -56.33 -24.16
N LEU A 94 26.32 -55.52 -23.31
CA LEU A 94 27.06 -54.86 -22.22
C LEU A 94 27.62 -55.85 -21.19
N GLU A 95 26.93 -56.96 -21.01
CA GLU A 95 27.35 -58.03 -20.09
C GLU A 95 28.61 -58.75 -20.59
N TYR A 96 28.77 -58.88 -21.91
CA TYR A 96 29.91 -59.52 -22.55
C TYR A 96 31.16 -58.65 -22.67
N ILE A 97 31.09 -57.32 -22.25
CA ILE A 97 32.23 -56.45 -22.31
C ILE A 97 33.28 -56.85 -21.26
N GLN A 98 34.46 -57.26 -21.77
CA GLN A 98 35.65 -57.53 -20.97
C GLN A 98 36.55 -56.28 -21.05
N ALA A 99 36.61 -55.48 -19.97
CA ALA A 99 37.24 -54.16 -19.98
C ALA A 99 38.74 -54.22 -20.37
N ALA A 100 39.45 -55.27 -20.03
CA ALA A 100 40.89 -55.44 -20.34
C ALA A 100 41.15 -55.52 -21.87
N ASP A 101 40.23 -56.16 -22.61
CA ASP A 101 40.41 -56.44 -24.04
C ASP A 101 39.57 -55.51 -24.92
N PHE A 102 38.72 -54.64 -24.29
CA PHE A 102 37.83 -53.72 -25.00
C PHE A 102 38.60 -52.58 -25.61
N PRO A 103 38.38 -52.28 -26.92
CA PRO A 103 39.14 -51.29 -27.63
C PRO A 103 39.08 -49.88 -26.98
N THR A 104 40.27 -49.30 -26.73
CA THR A 104 40.36 -47.98 -26.07
C THR A 104 39.67 -46.86 -26.86
N TYR A 105 39.69 -46.96 -28.22
CA TYR A 105 39.01 -45.99 -29.09
C TYR A 105 37.50 -45.92 -28.88
N ALA A 106 36.88 -47.01 -28.41
CA ALA A 106 35.42 -47.11 -28.26
C ALA A 106 34.95 -46.87 -26.80
N GLN A 107 35.83 -46.87 -25.81
CA GLN A 107 35.47 -46.74 -24.38
C GLN A 107 34.69 -45.45 -24.08
N LEU A 108 35.33 -44.30 -24.25
CA LEU A 108 34.68 -42.99 -24.02
C LEU A 108 33.52 -42.69 -24.98
N PRO A 109 33.67 -42.93 -26.32
CA PRO A 109 32.56 -42.74 -27.25
C PRO A 109 31.30 -43.54 -26.90
N LEU A 110 31.44 -44.80 -26.47
CA LEU A 110 30.33 -45.66 -26.09
C LEU A 110 29.63 -45.11 -24.85
N ILE A 111 30.36 -44.69 -23.81
CA ILE A 111 29.80 -44.07 -22.62
C ILE A 111 29.03 -42.80 -22.98
N LYS A 112 29.65 -41.92 -23.82
CA LYS A 112 29.00 -40.71 -24.32
C LYS A 112 27.75 -40.98 -25.11
N ALA A 113 27.74 -42.02 -25.94
CA ALA A 113 26.59 -42.45 -26.73
C ALA A 113 25.41 -42.89 -25.81
N TYR A 114 25.66 -43.61 -24.72
CA TYR A 114 24.64 -43.94 -23.72
C TYR A 114 24.17 -42.70 -22.94
N ARG A 115 25.07 -41.76 -22.62
CA ARG A 115 24.72 -40.47 -22.05
C ARG A 115 23.75 -39.69 -22.93
N ASP A 116 24.02 -39.61 -24.24
CA ASP A 116 23.19 -38.87 -25.21
C ASP A 116 21.80 -39.51 -25.36
N LYS A 117 21.70 -40.84 -25.15
CA LYS A 117 20.44 -41.59 -25.06
C LYS A 117 19.75 -41.44 -23.67
N LYS A 118 20.36 -40.72 -22.72
CA LYS A 118 19.89 -40.58 -21.33
C LYS A 118 19.85 -41.92 -20.55
N GLN A 119 20.59 -42.89 -20.97
CA GLN A 119 20.75 -44.20 -20.30
C GLN A 119 21.89 -44.15 -19.29
N PHE A 120 21.74 -43.26 -18.28
CA PHE A 120 22.78 -42.90 -17.32
C PHE A 120 23.27 -44.10 -16.50
N SER A 121 22.40 -45.03 -16.14
CA SER A 121 22.79 -46.27 -15.41
C SER A 121 23.76 -47.12 -16.22
N ASN A 122 23.50 -47.32 -17.51
CA ASN A 122 24.38 -48.08 -18.41
C ASN A 122 25.69 -47.34 -18.63
N ALA A 123 25.63 -46.02 -18.84
CA ALA A 123 26.81 -45.16 -18.95
C ALA A 123 27.73 -45.24 -17.73
N LEU A 124 27.17 -45.13 -16.52
CA LEU A 124 27.91 -45.24 -15.26
C LEU A 124 28.47 -46.63 -15.04
N HIS A 125 27.71 -47.69 -15.38
CA HIS A 125 28.17 -49.07 -15.27
C HIS A 125 29.40 -49.34 -16.17
N LEU A 126 29.35 -48.90 -17.40
CA LEU A 126 30.48 -49.04 -18.35
C LEU A 126 31.67 -48.20 -17.89
N LEU A 127 31.42 -47.01 -17.43
CA LEU A 127 32.47 -46.10 -16.89
C LEU A 127 33.25 -46.78 -15.74
N GLU A 128 32.53 -47.38 -14.78
CA GLU A 128 33.16 -48.06 -13.65
C GLU A 128 33.97 -49.30 -14.11
N LYS A 129 33.50 -50.04 -15.12
CA LYS A 129 34.24 -51.17 -15.71
C LYS A 129 35.57 -50.69 -16.36
N PHE A 130 35.51 -49.64 -17.18
CA PHE A 130 36.70 -49.18 -17.92
C PHE A 130 37.69 -48.42 -17.02
N LYS A 131 37.18 -47.64 -16.02
CA LYS A 131 38.02 -46.90 -15.10
C LYS A 131 38.95 -47.76 -14.26
N LYS A 132 38.58 -49.02 -13.96
CA LYS A 132 39.44 -49.97 -13.23
C LYS A 132 40.70 -50.28 -13.98
N ILE A 133 40.74 -50.09 -15.26
CA ILE A 133 41.89 -50.42 -16.15
C ILE A 133 42.54 -49.18 -16.70
N ASN A 134 41.76 -48.19 -17.04
CA ASN A 134 42.24 -46.91 -17.59
C ASN A 134 41.87 -45.76 -16.67
N ASN A 135 42.81 -45.31 -15.87
CA ASN A 135 42.58 -44.25 -14.87
C ASN A 135 42.98 -42.88 -15.45
N SER A 136 42.25 -42.43 -16.49
CA SER A 136 42.45 -41.09 -17.05
C SER A 136 41.50 -40.10 -16.40
N ILE A 137 41.88 -38.80 -16.36
CA ILE A 137 41.07 -37.67 -15.86
C ILE A 137 39.77 -37.57 -16.64
N ASP A 138 39.71 -37.97 -17.91
CA ASP A 138 38.49 -37.94 -18.74
C ASP A 138 37.36 -38.80 -18.17
N PHE A 139 37.72 -40.00 -17.61
CA PHE A 139 36.73 -40.84 -16.94
C PHE A 139 36.19 -40.19 -15.67
N ASP A 140 37.05 -39.49 -14.89
CA ASP A 140 36.62 -38.79 -13.67
C ASP A 140 35.71 -37.62 -14.01
N ILE A 141 36.02 -36.84 -15.04
CA ILE A 141 35.19 -35.73 -15.51
C ILE A 141 33.84 -36.26 -16.04
N LEU A 142 33.87 -37.30 -16.93
CA LEU A 142 32.67 -37.85 -17.50
C LEU A 142 31.80 -38.45 -16.42
N LYS A 143 32.36 -39.08 -15.36
CA LYS A 143 31.60 -39.56 -14.20
C LYS A 143 30.88 -38.42 -13.52
N ALA A 144 31.56 -37.29 -13.26
CA ALA A 144 30.97 -36.13 -12.64
C ALA A 144 29.82 -35.57 -13.49
N VAL A 145 30.00 -35.49 -14.82
CA VAL A 145 28.97 -35.05 -15.76
C VAL A 145 27.75 -35.95 -15.72
N LEU A 146 27.95 -37.29 -15.82
CA LEU A 146 26.86 -38.28 -15.77
C LEU A 146 26.06 -38.19 -14.48
N LEU A 147 26.73 -38.06 -13.33
CA LEU A 147 26.07 -37.93 -12.05
C LEU A 147 25.27 -36.61 -11.96
N ALA A 148 25.82 -35.51 -12.48
CA ALA A 148 25.16 -34.22 -12.50
C ALA A 148 23.90 -34.22 -13.37
N GLU A 149 23.97 -34.80 -14.58
CA GLU A 149 22.83 -34.93 -15.49
C GLU A 149 21.77 -35.90 -14.96
N ASN A 150 22.18 -36.94 -14.23
CA ASN A 150 21.28 -37.89 -13.55
C ASN A 150 20.70 -37.33 -12.25
N GLN A 151 20.85 -36.03 -11.96
CA GLN A 151 20.34 -35.35 -10.77
C GLN A 151 20.95 -35.83 -9.43
N GLN A 152 22.03 -36.59 -9.46
CA GLN A 152 22.76 -37.06 -8.27
C GLN A 152 23.78 -36.00 -7.83
N LYS A 153 23.25 -34.83 -7.38
CA LYS A 153 24.06 -33.62 -7.13
C LYS A 153 25.10 -33.80 -6.04
N LEU A 154 24.82 -34.57 -4.98
CA LEU A 154 25.76 -34.79 -3.88
C LEU A 154 26.94 -35.65 -4.31
N GLU A 155 26.66 -36.72 -5.06
CA GLU A 155 27.68 -37.64 -5.59
C GLU A 155 28.52 -36.94 -6.66
N ALA A 156 27.88 -36.14 -7.54
CA ALA A 156 28.58 -35.34 -8.52
C ALA A 156 29.53 -34.32 -7.85
N ALA A 157 29.07 -33.63 -6.80
CA ALA A 157 29.90 -32.69 -6.03
C ALA A 157 31.09 -33.39 -5.35
N ALA A 158 30.87 -34.62 -4.82
CA ALA A 158 31.94 -35.41 -4.23
C ALA A 158 32.97 -35.88 -5.26
N GLN A 159 32.52 -36.23 -6.49
CA GLN A 159 33.40 -36.62 -7.60
C GLN A 159 34.20 -35.42 -8.10
N LEU A 160 33.58 -34.25 -8.30
CA LEU A 160 34.23 -33.02 -8.75
C LEU A 160 35.33 -32.55 -7.80
N LYS A 161 35.21 -32.75 -6.49
CA LYS A 161 36.23 -32.43 -5.49
C LYS A 161 37.52 -33.24 -5.61
N LYS A 162 37.47 -34.44 -6.23
CA LYS A 162 38.61 -35.34 -6.40
C LYS A 162 39.45 -35.01 -7.62
N ILE A 163 38.91 -34.21 -8.56
CA ILE A 163 39.57 -33.91 -9.81
C ILE A 163 40.55 -32.76 -9.62
N ASP A 164 41.81 -32.98 -10.03
CA ASP A 164 42.82 -31.96 -10.06
C ASP A 164 42.61 -31.07 -11.29
N VAL A 165 42.09 -29.89 -11.08
CA VAL A 165 41.73 -28.94 -12.12
C VAL A 165 42.97 -28.34 -12.83
N GLU A 166 44.11 -28.30 -12.17
CA GLU A 166 45.33 -27.73 -12.74
C GLU A 166 45.93 -28.61 -13.87
N GLN A 167 45.54 -29.86 -13.96
CA GLN A 167 45.91 -30.80 -15.02
C GLN A 167 44.90 -30.84 -16.18
N ALA A 168 43.80 -30.10 -16.09
CA ALA A 168 42.72 -30.14 -17.09
C ALA A 168 43.05 -29.25 -18.29
N ASN A 169 42.83 -29.78 -19.49
CA ASN A 169 42.92 -28.99 -20.74
C ASN A 169 41.63 -28.16 -20.95
N GLU A 170 41.59 -27.34 -21.99
CA GLU A 170 40.46 -26.43 -22.30
C GLU A 170 39.12 -27.19 -22.39
N ASP A 171 39.04 -28.28 -23.17
CA ASP A 171 37.77 -29.06 -23.31
C ASP A 171 37.34 -29.70 -21.99
N GLN A 172 38.27 -30.13 -21.18
CA GLN A 172 38.04 -30.69 -19.86
C GLN A 172 37.53 -29.64 -18.88
N LEU A 173 38.07 -28.37 -18.92
CA LEU A 173 37.58 -27.25 -18.14
C LEU A 173 36.13 -26.87 -18.50
N ILE A 174 35.77 -26.92 -19.79
CA ILE A 174 34.39 -26.71 -20.24
C ILE A 174 33.45 -27.75 -19.63
N GLN A 175 33.82 -29.04 -19.65
CA GLN A 175 33.00 -30.13 -19.09
C GLN A 175 32.88 -30.00 -17.55
N LEU A 176 33.94 -29.62 -16.88
CA LEU A 176 33.94 -29.35 -15.43
C LEU A 176 33.04 -28.16 -15.07
N SER A 177 33.15 -27.04 -15.80
CA SER A 177 32.26 -25.89 -15.66
C SER A 177 30.82 -26.30 -15.86
N TYR A 178 30.52 -27.05 -16.94
CA TYR A 178 29.18 -27.59 -17.19
C TYR A 178 28.66 -28.43 -16.02
N ALA A 179 29.47 -29.37 -15.50
CA ALA A 179 29.07 -30.23 -14.40
C ALA A 179 28.80 -29.43 -13.10
N TYR A 180 29.60 -28.42 -12.76
CA TYR A 180 29.35 -27.52 -11.63
C TYR A 180 28.06 -26.72 -11.83
N ARG A 181 27.79 -26.22 -13.02
CA ARG A 181 26.56 -25.49 -13.34
C ARG A 181 25.32 -26.37 -13.19
N MET A 182 25.40 -27.65 -13.64
CA MET A 182 24.28 -28.61 -13.53
C MET A 182 23.93 -29.00 -12.08
N ILE A 183 24.86 -28.86 -11.15
CA ILE A 183 24.62 -29.09 -9.71
C ILE A 183 24.34 -27.81 -8.93
N ASP A 184 23.89 -26.74 -9.61
CA ASP A 184 23.58 -25.43 -9.01
C ASP A 184 24.74 -24.76 -8.27
N GLN A 185 25.97 -24.93 -8.77
CA GLN A 185 27.17 -24.25 -8.28
C GLN A 185 27.80 -23.31 -9.34
N PRO A 186 27.06 -22.32 -9.85
CA PRO A 186 27.53 -21.51 -10.99
C PRO A 186 28.73 -20.62 -10.64
N ILE A 187 28.95 -20.26 -9.37
CA ILE A 187 30.16 -19.53 -8.93
C ILE A 187 31.40 -20.37 -9.15
N ARG A 188 31.36 -21.67 -8.85
CA ARG A 188 32.47 -22.60 -9.13
C ARG A 188 32.65 -22.83 -10.62
N ALA A 189 31.53 -22.97 -11.35
CA ALA A 189 31.57 -23.07 -12.80
C ALA A 189 32.29 -21.87 -13.43
N LEU A 190 32.00 -20.65 -12.95
CA LEU A 190 32.70 -19.45 -13.39
C LEU A 190 34.20 -19.51 -13.11
N ALA A 191 34.58 -19.87 -11.89
CA ALA A 191 35.99 -19.98 -11.52
C ALA A 191 36.77 -21.01 -12.35
N ILE A 192 36.07 -22.08 -12.80
CA ILE A 192 36.69 -23.10 -13.67
C ILE A 192 36.82 -22.59 -15.10
N ILE A 193 35.76 -22.04 -15.71
CA ILE A 193 35.80 -21.58 -17.10
C ILE A 193 36.77 -20.40 -17.31
N GLN A 194 36.94 -19.56 -16.27
CA GLN A 194 37.91 -18.44 -16.29
C GLN A 194 39.37 -18.86 -16.26
N LYS A 195 39.68 -20.14 -15.99
CA LYS A 195 41.08 -20.67 -16.15
C LYS A 195 41.49 -20.78 -17.62
N ASN A 196 40.52 -20.88 -18.53
CA ASN A 196 40.80 -20.73 -19.97
C ASN A 196 41.18 -19.27 -20.23
N ASN A 197 42.07 -19.03 -21.17
CA ASN A 197 42.39 -17.66 -21.57
C ASN A 197 41.19 -17.04 -22.28
N ILE A 198 40.47 -16.14 -21.59
CA ILE A 198 39.17 -15.60 -22.05
C ILE A 198 39.29 -14.79 -23.36
N GLU A 199 40.48 -14.30 -23.69
CA GLU A 199 40.75 -13.49 -24.90
C GLU A 199 40.85 -14.34 -26.18
N ASP A 200 41.11 -15.65 -26.08
CA ASP A 200 41.37 -16.53 -27.22
C ASP A 200 40.67 -17.89 -27.07
N ILE A 201 39.39 -17.86 -26.64
CA ILE A 201 38.58 -19.06 -26.39
C ILE A 201 37.80 -19.48 -27.63
N ASN A 202 37.71 -20.81 -27.81
CA ASN A 202 36.89 -21.40 -28.88
C ASN A 202 35.37 -21.15 -28.67
N ALA A 203 34.59 -21.32 -29.71
CA ALA A 203 33.14 -21.07 -29.68
C ALA A 203 32.38 -21.88 -28.57
N THR A 204 32.89 -23.06 -28.18
CA THR A 204 32.31 -23.90 -27.14
C THR A 204 32.54 -23.27 -25.75
N SER A 205 33.74 -22.80 -25.48
CA SER A 205 34.06 -22.09 -24.26
C SER A 205 33.26 -20.80 -24.13
N GLN A 206 33.13 -20.02 -25.23
CA GLN A 206 32.29 -18.80 -25.27
C GLN A 206 30.83 -19.11 -24.93
N GLN A 207 30.30 -20.19 -25.49
CA GLN A 207 28.91 -20.62 -25.20
C GLN A 207 28.73 -21.05 -23.74
N GLU A 208 29.69 -21.81 -23.15
CA GLU A 208 29.58 -22.23 -21.75
C GLU A 208 29.77 -21.04 -20.80
N TYR A 209 30.67 -20.11 -21.10
CA TYR A 209 30.80 -18.87 -20.32
C TYR A 209 29.49 -18.08 -20.28
N LEU A 210 28.84 -17.91 -21.44
CA LEU A 210 27.49 -17.31 -21.49
C LEU A 210 26.47 -18.06 -20.64
N ASN A 211 26.47 -19.41 -20.71
CA ASN A 211 25.56 -20.21 -19.92
C ASN A 211 25.79 -20.06 -18.41
N VAL A 212 27.05 -19.90 -18.01
CA VAL A 212 27.43 -19.66 -16.61
C VAL A 212 26.98 -18.27 -16.16
N LEU A 213 27.16 -17.21 -16.96
CA LEU A 213 26.67 -15.87 -16.66
C LEU A 213 25.15 -15.84 -16.47
N ILE A 214 24.42 -16.55 -17.36
CA ILE A 214 22.96 -16.68 -17.23
C ILE A 214 22.58 -17.46 -15.96
N ALA A 215 23.29 -18.53 -15.62
CA ALA A 215 23.05 -19.30 -14.42
C ALA A 215 23.35 -18.51 -13.11
N LEU A 216 24.27 -17.57 -13.17
CA LEU A 216 24.57 -16.63 -12.08
C LEU A 216 23.53 -15.51 -11.95
N GLY A 217 22.66 -15.33 -12.95
CA GLY A 217 21.75 -14.18 -13.02
C GLY A 217 22.44 -12.87 -13.43
N SER A 218 23.67 -12.94 -13.94
CA SER A 218 24.46 -11.79 -14.42
C SER A 218 24.08 -11.44 -15.87
N TYR A 219 22.83 -11.11 -16.08
CA TYR A 219 22.25 -10.92 -17.41
C TYR A 219 22.82 -9.71 -18.16
N GLN A 220 23.20 -8.65 -17.45
CA GLN A 220 23.83 -7.48 -18.04
C GLN A 220 25.18 -7.88 -18.68
N GLN A 221 26.01 -8.64 -17.97
CA GLN A 221 27.27 -9.15 -18.49
C GLN A 221 27.05 -10.17 -19.60
N ALA A 222 26.00 -11.00 -19.48
CA ALA A 222 25.63 -11.96 -20.52
C ALA A 222 25.28 -11.27 -21.84
N LEU A 223 24.50 -10.18 -21.81
CA LEU A 223 24.18 -9.40 -23.02
C LEU A 223 25.39 -8.67 -23.58
N ALA A 224 26.25 -8.11 -22.73
CA ALA A 224 27.50 -7.51 -23.17
C ALA A 224 28.39 -8.54 -23.87
N TRP A 225 28.49 -9.76 -23.32
CA TRP A 225 29.23 -10.87 -23.91
C TRP A 225 28.70 -11.29 -25.27
N ILE A 226 27.36 -11.41 -25.43
CA ILE A 226 26.71 -11.69 -26.71
C ILE A 226 27.04 -10.62 -27.75
N HIS A 227 27.06 -9.35 -27.34
CA HIS A 227 27.39 -8.25 -28.26
C HIS A 227 28.83 -8.28 -28.71
N GLN A 228 29.76 -8.68 -27.83
CA GLN A 228 31.20 -8.80 -28.14
C GLN A 228 31.54 -10.03 -28.97
N ASN A 229 30.71 -11.09 -28.93
CA ASN A 229 30.92 -12.38 -29.59
C ASN A 229 29.72 -12.73 -30.50
N PRO A 230 29.58 -12.10 -31.66
CA PRO A 230 28.43 -12.27 -32.54
C PRO A 230 28.32 -13.67 -33.18
N GLU A 231 29.38 -14.47 -33.18
CA GLU A 231 29.41 -15.84 -33.63
C GLU A 231 28.75 -16.83 -32.67
N ILE A 232 28.38 -16.40 -31.45
CA ILE A 232 27.61 -17.25 -30.53
C ILE A 232 26.24 -17.53 -31.12
N ASP A 233 25.97 -18.79 -31.46
CA ASP A 233 24.64 -19.22 -31.98
C ASP A 233 23.59 -19.16 -30.91
N LEU A 234 22.84 -18.05 -30.90
CA LEU A 234 21.70 -17.84 -29.99
C LEU A 234 20.40 -17.80 -30.75
N THR A 235 19.49 -18.69 -30.38
CA THR A 235 18.12 -18.58 -30.85
C THR A 235 17.48 -17.27 -30.39
N HIS A 236 16.59 -16.71 -31.21
CA HIS A 236 15.83 -15.50 -30.86
C HIS A 236 15.12 -15.62 -29.51
N THR A 237 14.57 -16.78 -29.18
CA THR A 237 13.92 -17.06 -27.89
C THR A 237 14.93 -16.96 -26.74
N ARG A 238 16.14 -17.50 -26.88
CA ARG A 238 17.19 -17.46 -25.84
C ARG A 238 17.66 -16.02 -25.59
N ARG A 239 17.86 -15.24 -26.65
CA ARG A 239 18.20 -13.83 -26.56
C ARG A 239 17.12 -13.04 -25.80
N ARG A 240 15.84 -13.24 -26.13
CA ARG A 240 14.70 -12.63 -25.42
C ARG A 240 14.65 -13.04 -23.95
N GLN A 241 14.88 -14.30 -23.63
CA GLN A 241 14.95 -14.77 -22.23
C GLN A 241 16.07 -14.08 -21.46
N THR A 242 17.25 -13.88 -22.07
CA THR A 242 18.36 -13.16 -21.46
C THR A 242 18.01 -11.68 -21.24
N LEU A 243 17.38 -11.04 -22.23
CA LEU A 243 16.88 -9.65 -22.12
C LEU A 243 15.85 -9.49 -21.01
N LEU A 244 14.91 -10.44 -20.88
CA LEU A 244 13.95 -10.45 -19.79
C LEU A 244 14.63 -10.60 -18.42
N GLY A 245 15.63 -11.47 -18.34
CA GLY A 245 16.45 -11.63 -17.15
C GLY A 245 17.17 -10.34 -16.76
N GLN A 246 17.77 -9.65 -17.72
CA GLN A 246 18.42 -8.36 -17.51
C GLN A 246 17.43 -7.28 -17.04
N PHE A 247 16.21 -7.24 -17.61
CA PHE A 247 15.18 -6.33 -17.17
C PHE A 247 14.79 -6.59 -15.70
N SER A 248 14.57 -7.86 -15.33
CA SER A 248 14.28 -8.25 -13.94
C SER A 248 15.44 -7.94 -12.99
N GLU A 249 16.68 -8.14 -13.41
CA GLU A 249 17.89 -7.78 -12.65
C GLU A 249 17.96 -6.26 -12.42
N SER A 250 17.68 -5.47 -13.46
CA SER A 250 17.68 -4.00 -13.39
C SER A 250 16.64 -3.49 -12.38
N ILE A 251 15.44 -4.08 -12.35
CA ILE A 251 14.41 -3.77 -11.34
C ILE A 251 14.94 -4.06 -9.93
N LYS A 252 15.51 -5.24 -9.70
CA LYS A 252 16.04 -5.63 -8.38
C LYS A 252 17.15 -4.69 -7.92
N ASN A 253 18.06 -4.31 -8.82
CA ASN A 253 19.16 -3.40 -8.51
C ASN A 253 18.66 -1.99 -8.21
N ALA A 254 17.69 -1.48 -8.98
CA ALA A 254 17.05 -0.19 -8.74
C ALA A 254 16.32 -0.15 -7.37
N ILE A 255 15.60 -1.22 -7.02
CA ILE A 255 14.95 -1.36 -5.72
C ILE A 255 15.98 -1.41 -4.58
N LYS A 256 17.06 -2.17 -4.75
CA LYS A 256 18.15 -2.26 -3.75
C LYS A 256 18.81 -0.89 -3.54
N SER A 257 19.09 -0.17 -4.62
CA SER A 257 19.67 1.18 -4.57
C SER A 257 18.73 2.15 -3.85
N GLN A 258 17.43 2.14 -4.16
CA GLN A 258 16.43 2.98 -3.50
C GLN A 258 16.36 2.68 -2.00
N LYS A 259 16.34 1.40 -1.60
CA LYS A 259 16.34 1.02 -0.19
C LYS A 259 17.61 1.46 0.54
N LEU A 260 18.78 1.39 -0.11
CA LEU A 260 20.02 1.87 0.48
C LEU A 260 19.99 3.38 0.72
N LEU A 261 19.53 4.16 -0.27
CA LEU A 261 19.36 5.60 -0.13
C LEU A 261 18.33 5.95 0.95
N ALA A 262 17.22 5.21 1.02
CA ALA A 262 16.23 5.38 2.06
C ALA A 262 16.81 5.17 3.47
N ASN A 263 17.63 4.14 3.66
CA ASN A 263 18.31 3.86 4.93
C ASN A 263 19.33 4.96 5.31
N GLN A 264 19.83 5.71 4.34
CA GLN A 264 20.70 6.88 4.53
C GLN A 264 19.92 8.19 4.73
N GLY A 265 18.59 8.14 4.88
CA GLY A 265 17.74 9.32 5.03
C GLY A 265 17.39 10.05 3.73
N GLN A 266 17.75 9.50 2.58
CA GLN A 266 17.47 10.04 1.25
C GLN A 266 16.24 9.35 0.62
N ALA A 267 15.20 9.10 1.42
CA ALA A 267 13.98 8.44 0.99
C ALA A 267 12.99 9.40 0.31
N ASP A 268 13.43 10.11 -0.71
CA ASP A 268 12.61 11.02 -1.50
C ASP A 268 12.34 10.48 -2.92
N HIS A 269 11.64 11.27 -3.75
CA HIS A 269 11.35 10.84 -5.11
C HIS A 269 12.61 10.70 -5.99
N GLN A 270 13.70 11.41 -5.67
CA GLN A 270 14.97 11.30 -6.41
C GLN A 270 15.65 9.95 -6.16
N SER A 271 15.40 9.33 -5.01
CA SER A 271 15.89 7.98 -4.72
C SER A 271 15.35 6.93 -5.70
N PHE A 272 14.28 7.24 -6.43
CA PHE A 272 13.69 6.39 -7.46
C PHE A 272 14.25 6.60 -8.87
N ALA A 273 15.27 7.43 -9.06
CA ALA A 273 15.82 7.75 -10.38
C ALA A 273 16.22 6.51 -11.20
N GLN A 274 16.76 5.47 -10.55
CA GLN A 274 17.12 4.23 -11.24
C GLN A 274 15.87 3.44 -11.67
N ILE A 275 14.81 3.38 -10.87
CA ILE A 275 13.59 2.69 -11.27
C ILE A 275 12.87 3.46 -12.39
N ASP A 276 12.93 4.80 -12.39
CA ASP A 276 12.38 5.64 -13.46
C ASP A 276 13.13 5.37 -14.80
N GLN A 277 14.45 5.16 -14.76
CA GLN A 277 15.23 4.74 -15.94
C GLN A 277 14.83 3.34 -16.42
N VAL A 278 14.62 2.39 -15.50
CA VAL A 278 14.15 1.04 -15.84
C VAL A 278 12.77 1.08 -16.48
N LEU A 279 11.85 1.89 -15.97
CA LEU A 279 10.51 2.07 -16.55
C LEU A 279 10.56 2.68 -17.95
N LYS A 280 11.44 3.65 -18.18
CA LYS A 280 11.69 4.22 -19.51
C LYS A 280 12.23 3.15 -20.45
N HIS A 281 13.25 2.40 -20.04
CA HIS A 281 13.83 1.33 -20.85
C HIS A 281 12.80 0.23 -21.17
N ALA A 282 11.85 -0.04 -20.28
CA ALA A 282 10.79 -1.01 -20.54
C ALA A 282 10.00 -0.69 -21.81
N THR A 283 9.71 0.59 -22.07
CA THR A 283 8.99 1.01 -23.28
C THR A 283 9.80 0.77 -24.56
N ASP A 284 11.11 0.85 -24.48
CA ASP A 284 12.01 0.66 -25.62
C ASP A 284 12.11 -0.82 -26.02
N ILE A 285 12.09 -1.73 -25.02
CA ILE A 285 12.29 -3.17 -25.25
C ILE A 285 10.98 -3.98 -25.35
N GLU A 286 9.83 -3.40 -25.07
CA GLU A 286 8.52 -4.10 -25.08
C GLU A 286 8.29 -4.85 -26.40
N SER A 287 8.61 -4.22 -27.54
CA SER A 287 8.39 -4.79 -28.87
C SER A 287 9.16 -6.09 -29.12
N GLU A 288 10.30 -6.26 -28.46
CA GLU A 288 11.13 -7.48 -28.57
C GLU A 288 10.41 -8.74 -28.05
N PHE A 289 9.49 -8.58 -27.11
CA PHE A 289 8.79 -9.70 -26.48
C PHE A 289 7.47 -10.08 -27.18
N LYS A 290 6.83 -9.16 -27.92
CA LYS A 290 5.53 -9.40 -28.58
C LYS A 290 5.46 -10.65 -29.44
N PRO A 291 6.52 -11.07 -30.15
CA PRO A 291 6.49 -12.30 -30.95
C PRO A 291 6.43 -13.60 -30.13
N ASP A 292 6.64 -13.55 -28.80
CA ASP A 292 6.57 -14.71 -27.91
C ASP A 292 5.56 -14.39 -26.78
N PRO A 293 4.31 -14.88 -26.87
CA PRO A 293 3.25 -14.53 -25.91
C PRO A 293 3.58 -14.87 -24.45
N ASP A 294 4.32 -15.93 -24.19
CA ASP A 294 4.70 -16.34 -22.83
C ASP A 294 5.77 -15.42 -22.26
N LEU A 295 6.77 -15.05 -23.04
CA LEU A 295 7.79 -14.11 -22.61
C LEU A 295 7.20 -12.69 -22.48
N TYR A 296 6.30 -12.30 -23.39
CA TYR A 296 5.60 -11.02 -23.31
C TYR A 296 4.77 -10.91 -22.02
N ARG A 297 4.02 -11.95 -21.67
CA ARG A 297 3.27 -12.00 -20.41
C ARG A 297 4.18 -11.89 -19.19
N ARG A 298 5.31 -12.60 -19.18
CA ARG A 298 6.31 -12.49 -18.09
C ARG A 298 6.94 -11.10 -18.00
N PHE A 299 7.23 -10.48 -19.14
CA PHE A 299 7.70 -9.10 -19.20
C PHE A 299 6.66 -8.14 -18.59
N GLN A 300 5.37 -8.28 -18.92
CA GLN A 300 4.30 -7.47 -18.36
C GLN A 300 4.17 -7.65 -16.84
N PHE A 301 4.41 -8.84 -16.30
CA PHE A 301 4.43 -9.07 -14.86
C PHE A 301 5.55 -8.29 -14.17
N GLU A 302 6.77 -8.33 -14.70
CA GLU A 302 7.89 -7.55 -14.17
C GLU A 302 7.64 -6.04 -14.30
N TYR A 303 7.05 -5.60 -15.40
CA TYR A 303 6.68 -4.21 -15.63
C TYR A 303 5.63 -3.72 -14.62
N ILE A 304 4.58 -4.49 -14.37
CA ILE A 304 3.59 -4.21 -13.31
C ILE A 304 4.28 -4.04 -11.95
N TYR A 305 5.22 -4.93 -11.62
CA TYR A 305 5.94 -4.86 -10.36
C TYR A 305 6.79 -3.59 -10.24
N ALA A 306 7.49 -3.20 -11.30
CA ALA A 306 8.26 -1.97 -11.35
C ALA A 306 7.38 -0.71 -11.23
N LEU A 307 6.27 -0.66 -11.96
CA LEU A 307 5.27 0.41 -11.89
C LEU A 307 4.69 0.54 -10.48
N SER A 308 4.33 -0.59 -9.86
CA SER A 308 3.80 -0.62 -8.49
C SER A 308 4.81 -0.08 -7.49
N TYR A 309 6.07 -0.49 -7.59
CA TYR A 309 7.13 0.01 -6.72
C TYR A 309 7.33 1.52 -6.84
N ARG A 310 7.11 2.08 -8.03
CA ARG A 310 7.13 3.53 -8.28
C ARG A 310 5.84 4.24 -7.92
N SER A 311 4.81 3.53 -7.46
CA SER A 311 3.46 4.04 -7.17
C SER A 311 2.70 4.58 -8.40
N HIS A 312 2.98 4.06 -9.59
CA HIS A 312 2.24 4.35 -10.82
C HIS A 312 0.96 3.50 -10.93
N HIS A 313 0.10 3.64 -9.93
CA HIS A 313 -1.05 2.76 -9.71
C HIS A 313 -2.03 2.69 -10.88
N ARG A 314 -2.28 3.81 -11.59
CA ARG A 314 -3.18 3.83 -12.76
C ARG A 314 -2.61 3.04 -13.92
N GLU A 315 -1.31 3.11 -14.14
CA GLU A 315 -0.61 2.36 -15.18
C GLU A 315 -0.58 0.87 -14.86
N VAL A 316 -0.35 0.49 -13.59
CA VAL A 316 -0.48 -0.90 -13.12
C VAL A 316 -1.84 -1.48 -13.51
N LEU A 317 -2.94 -0.77 -13.23
CA LEU A 317 -4.28 -1.23 -13.57
C LEU A 317 -4.50 -1.30 -15.07
N ALA A 318 -4.02 -0.31 -15.84
CA ALA A 318 -4.15 -0.30 -17.29
C ALA A 318 -3.44 -1.50 -17.95
N VAL A 319 -2.25 -1.89 -17.46
CA VAL A 319 -1.52 -3.07 -17.94
C VAL A 319 -2.23 -4.35 -17.52
N SER A 320 -2.69 -4.43 -16.26
CA SER A 320 -3.44 -5.59 -15.75
C SER A 320 -4.73 -5.84 -16.52
N ASP A 321 -5.49 -4.79 -16.83
CA ASP A 321 -6.75 -4.90 -17.59
C ASP A 321 -6.52 -5.39 -19.03
N LYS A 322 -5.42 -4.95 -19.67
CA LYS A 322 -5.03 -5.46 -21.00
C LYS A 322 -4.66 -6.94 -20.99
N LEU A 323 -4.02 -7.41 -19.92
CA LEU A 323 -3.67 -8.83 -19.78
C LEU A 323 -4.90 -9.71 -19.60
N ASN A 324 -5.94 -9.22 -18.95
CA ASN A 324 -7.23 -9.88 -18.70
C ASN A 324 -7.11 -11.36 -18.30
N LEU A 325 -6.24 -11.63 -17.32
CA LEU A 325 -5.94 -13.00 -16.87
C LEU A 325 -6.77 -13.35 -15.62
N PRO A 326 -7.13 -14.64 -15.45
CA PRO A 326 -7.70 -15.13 -14.21
C PRO A 326 -6.65 -15.03 -13.08
N LEU A 327 -7.11 -14.84 -11.83
CA LEU A 327 -6.22 -14.67 -10.65
C LEU A 327 -5.22 -15.82 -10.48
N THR A 328 -5.61 -17.04 -10.86
CA THR A 328 -4.76 -18.24 -10.76
C THR A 328 -3.52 -18.18 -11.65
N ASP A 329 -3.60 -17.45 -12.74
CA ASP A 329 -2.53 -17.35 -13.74
C ASP A 329 -1.60 -16.16 -13.49
N ILE A 330 -1.94 -15.33 -12.51
CA ILE A 330 -1.15 -14.16 -12.10
C ILE A 330 -0.27 -14.55 -10.90
N PRO A 331 1.06 -14.36 -10.95
CA PRO A 331 1.96 -14.62 -9.81
C PRO A 331 1.59 -13.79 -8.57
N ALA A 332 1.86 -14.33 -7.38
CA ALA A 332 1.49 -13.69 -6.11
C ALA A 332 2.02 -12.25 -5.98
N TYR A 333 3.28 -11.99 -6.34
CA TYR A 333 3.88 -10.65 -6.26
C TYR A 333 3.21 -9.63 -7.21
N VAL A 334 2.70 -10.10 -8.36
CA VAL A 334 1.95 -9.26 -9.31
C VAL A 334 0.54 -9.00 -8.78
N ARG A 335 -0.13 -10.04 -8.22
CA ARG A 335 -1.43 -9.87 -7.56
C ARG A 335 -1.36 -8.87 -6.42
N HIS A 336 -0.28 -8.90 -5.64
CA HIS A 336 -0.02 -7.92 -4.57
C HIS A 336 0.10 -6.50 -5.14
N SER A 337 0.91 -6.32 -6.18
CA SER A 337 1.07 -5.03 -6.86
C SER A 337 -0.24 -4.47 -7.42
N ILE A 338 -1.07 -5.33 -8.00
CA ILE A 338 -2.41 -4.95 -8.51
C ILE A 338 -3.35 -4.61 -7.35
N ALA A 339 -3.30 -5.36 -6.25
CA ALA A 339 -4.09 -5.08 -5.05
C ALA A 339 -3.77 -3.71 -4.45
N ASP A 340 -2.48 -3.38 -4.31
CA ASP A 340 -2.02 -2.07 -3.84
C ASP A 340 -2.51 -0.94 -4.77
N ALA A 341 -2.47 -1.18 -6.08
CA ALA A 341 -2.96 -0.21 -7.06
C ALA A 341 -4.48 0.00 -6.97
N TYR A 342 -5.27 -1.06 -6.78
CA TYR A 342 -6.71 -0.92 -6.53
C TYR A 342 -6.99 -0.17 -5.24
N LEU A 343 -6.26 -0.45 -4.15
CA LEU A 343 -6.45 0.25 -2.89
C LEU A 343 -6.10 1.74 -3.01
N ALA A 344 -4.98 2.05 -3.63
CA ALA A 344 -4.52 3.42 -3.84
C ALA A 344 -5.45 4.25 -4.77
N THR A 345 -6.15 3.58 -5.69
CA THR A 345 -7.12 4.20 -6.60
C THR A 345 -8.57 4.13 -6.10
N GLN A 346 -8.76 3.90 -4.80
CA GLN A 346 -10.08 3.88 -4.15
C GLN A 346 -11.03 2.79 -4.69
N GLN A 347 -10.49 1.63 -5.03
CA GLN A 347 -11.26 0.44 -5.44
C GLN A 347 -11.09 -0.70 -4.42
N ALA A 348 -11.39 -0.40 -3.15
CA ALA A 348 -11.09 -1.28 -2.02
C ALA A 348 -11.71 -2.69 -2.11
N THR A 349 -12.90 -2.82 -2.73
CA THR A 349 -13.54 -4.15 -2.93
C THR A 349 -12.73 -5.05 -3.87
N LYS A 350 -12.15 -4.47 -4.93
CA LYS A 350 -11.28 -5.23 -5.83
C LYS A 350 -9.96 -5.56 -5.13
N ALA A 351 -9.39 -4.58 -4.40
CA ALA A 351 -8.17 -4.79 -3.62
C ALA A 351 -8.33 -5.95 -2.62
N GLU A 352 -9.41 -5.99 -1.85
CA GLU A 352 -9.73 -7.08 -0.92
C GLU A 352 -9.73 -8.44 -1.60
N ARG A 353 -10.35 -8.57 -2.78
CA ARG A 353 -10.37 -9.82 -3.54
C ARG A 353 -8.97 -10.30 -3.90
N PHE A 354 -8.10 -9.39 -4.36
CA PHE A 354 -6.72 -9.70 -4.70
C PHE A 354 -5.89 -10.06 -3.46
N TYR A 355 -5.97 -9.28 -2.36
CA TYR A 355 -5.26 -9.61 -1.12
C TYR A 355 -5.69 -10.97 -0.56
N ASN A 356 -6.99 -11.28 -0.54
CA ASN A 356 -7.49 -12.57 -0.06
C ASN A 356 -6.91 -13.74 -0.86
N SER A 357 -6.66 -13.57 -2.16
CA SER A 357 -6.04 -14.61 -2.98
C SER A 357 -4.58 -14.90 -2.61
N LEU A 358 -3.91 -14.02 -1.86
CA LEU A 358 -2.52 -14.20 -1.44
C LEU A 358 -2.38 -15.14 -0.24
N PHE A 359 -3.43 -15.30 0.55
CA PHE A 359 -3.41 -16.20 1.72
C PHE A 359 -3.41 -17.69 1.36
N SER A 360 -3.78 -18.04 0.13
CA SER A 360 -3.64 -19.41 -0.40
C SER A 360 -2.21 -19.77 -0.78
N GLU A 361 -1.33 -18.78 -0.92
CA GLU A 361 0.07 -18.98 -1.29
C GLU A 361 0.92 -19.30 -0.07
N LYS A 362 1.62 -20.40 -0.12
CA LYS A 362 2.46 -20.85 1.00
C LYS A 362 3.56 -19.83 1.31
N ASN A 363 3.59 -19.32 2.54
CA ASN A 363 4.61 -18.40 3.06
C ASN A 363 4.70 -17.06 2.31
N TYR A 364 3.64 -16.59 1.65
CA TYR A 364 3.65 -15.31 0.96
C TYR A 364 3.05 -14.18 1.81
N ALA A 365 1.94 -14.45 2.51
CA ALA A 365 1.26 -13.45 3.31
C ALA A 365 2.08 -13.12 4.57
N ASP A 366 2.72 -11.95 4.55
CA ASP A 366 3.44 -11.33 5.66
C ASP A 366 2.61 -10.19 6.28
N MET A 367 3.18 -9.49 7.25
CA MET A 367 2.51 -8.38 7.93
C MET A 367 2.09 -7.24 6.97
N ASN A 368 2.78 -7.06 5.83
CA ASN A 368 2.40 -6.04 4.85
C ASN A 368 1.07 -6.40 4.16
N VAL A 369 0.90 -7.66 3.76
CA VAL A 369 -0.35 -8.16 3.16
C VAL A 369 -1.51 -8.02 4.16
N TYR A 370 -1.30 -8.39 5.43
CA TYR A 370 -2.30 -8.24 6.49
C TYR A 370 -2.68 -6.78 6.70
N THR A 371 -1.70 -5.88 6.77
CA THR A 371 -1.92 -4.44 6.95
C THR A 371 -2.69 -3.84 5.77
N SER A 372 -2.31 -4.19 4.55
CA SER A 372 -2.99 -3.72 3.34
C SER A 372 -4.43 -4.22 3.24
N LEU A 373 -4.67 -5.50 3.58
CA LEU A 373 -6.03 -6.05 3.66
C LEU A 373 -6.84 -5.34 4.75
N TYR A 374 -6.24 -5.06 5.92
CA TYR A 374 -6.89 -4.30 6.98
C TYR A 374 -7.39 -2.95 6.46
N TYR A 375 -6.53 -2.18 5.78
CA TYR A 375 -6.94 -0.88 5.21
C TYR A 375 -7.99 -1.02 4.10
N ALA A 376 -7.94 -2.08 3.29
CA ALA A 376 -8.98 -2.34 2.30
C ALA A 376 -10.35 -2.64 2.96
N LEU A 377 -10.37 -3.32 4.10
CA LEU A 377 -11.59 -3.56 4.88
C LEU A 377 -12.11 -2.27 5.53
N ILE A 378 -11.23 -1.45 6.11
CA ILE A 378 -11.61 -0.15 6.71
C ILE A 378 -12.16 0.81 5.64
N ALA A 379 -11.55 0.86 4.46
CA ALA A 379 -12.05 1.69 3.35
C ALA A 379 -13.46 1.30 2.88
N GLN A 380 -13.88 0.07 3.17
CA GLN A 380 -15.23 -0.45 2.89
C GLN A 380 -16.16 -0.43 4.11
N GLU A 381 -15.75 0.22 5.22
CA GLU A 381 -16.51 0.24 6.48
C GLU A 381 -16.75 -1.15 7.10
N LYS A 382 -15.96 -2.16 6.73
CA LYS A 382 -16.07 -3.54 7.21
C LYS A 382 -15.36 -3.76 8.55
N TYR A 383 -15.64 -2.93 9.54
CA TYR A 383 -14.96 -2.93 10.85
C TYR A 383 -15.02 -4.27 11.59
N LYS A 384 -16.14 -5.01 11.47
CA LYS A 384 -16.28 -6.32 12.10
C LYS A 384 -15.24 -7.31 11.54
N GLN A 385 -15.06 -7.32 10.23
CA GLN A 385 -14.08 -8.18 9.55
C GLN A 385 -12.64 -7.71 9.82
N ALA A 386 -12.40 -6.39 9.79
CA ALA A 386 -11.10 -5.81 10.14
C ALA A 386 -10.68 -6.17 11.57
N ASN A 387 -11.60 -6.11 12.54
CA ASN A 387 -11.32 -6.49 13.93
C ASN A 387 -11.09 -8.00 14.10
N ALA A 388 -11.75 -8.84 13.29
CA ALA A 388 -11.48 -10.28 13.25
C ALA A 388 -10.07 -10.57 12.69
N LEU A 389 -9.66 -9.83 11.65
CA LEU A 389 -8.31 -9.93 11.10
C LEU A 389 -7.23 -9.56 12.12
N ILE A 390 -7.43 -8.51 12.93
CA ILE A 390 -6.51 -8.13 14.03
C ILE A 390 -6.34 -9.27 15.04
N LYS A 391 -7.41 -10.00 15.38
CA LYS A 391 -7.33 -11.16 16.28
C LYS A 391 -6.58 -12.34 15.64
N ASP A 392 -6.77 -12.56 14.35
CA ASP A 392 -6.03 -13.60 13.61
C ASP A 392 -4.53 -13.30 13.58
N ILE A 393 -4.15 -12.06 13.31
CA ILE A 393 -2.75 -11.61 13.33
C ILE A 393 -2.14 -11.80 14.72
N ASP A 394 -2.85 -11.45 15.81
CA ASP A 394 -2.35 -11.64 17.19
C ASP A 394 -1.97 -13.09 17.49
N SER A 395 -2.78 -14.02 16.99
CA SER A 395 -2.51 -15.46 17.14
C SER A 395 -1.25 -15.93 16.38
N LYS A 396 -0.92 -15.28 15.28
CA LYS A 396 0.21 -15.62 14.40
C LYS A 396 1.51 -14.89 14.77
N THR A 397 1.40 -13.78 15.50
CA THR A 397 2.54 -12.97 15.95
C THR A 397 2.65 -12.95 17.47
N PRO A 398 2.95 -14.10 18.13
CA PRO A 398 3.09 -14.13 19.58
C PRO A 398 4.22 -13.20 20.02
N THR A 399 4.16 -12.69 21.26
CA THR A 399 5.18 -11.75 21.77
C THR A 399 6.59 -12.33 21.67
N PHE A 400 6.72 -13.64 21.87
CA PHE A 400 8.00 -14.34 21.79
C PHE A 400 7.89 -15.57 20.89
N GLN A 401 8.98 -15.83 20.16
CA GLN A 401 9.21 -17.09 19.47
C GLN A 401 10.42 -17.82 20.09
N TYR A 402 10.42 -19.13 19.99
CA TYR A 402 11.48 -19.99 20.53
C TYR A 402 12.20 -20.68 19.37
N SER A 403 13.53 -20.59 19.36
CA SER A 403 14.38 -21.31 18.41
C SER A 403 14.99 -22.55 19.08
N LEU A 404 14.89 -23.70 18.42
CA LEU A 404 15.44 -24.97 18.91
C LEU A 404 16.88 -25.25 18.42
N ALA A 405 17.43 -24.39 17.56
CA ALA A 405 18.67 -24.66 16.83
C ALA A 405 19.95 -24.70 17.72
N LYS A 406 19.95 -24.06 18.91
CA LYS A 406 21.08 -24.03 19.87
C LYS A 406 20.62 -23.96 21.33
N GLY A 407 19.59 -24.74 21.71
CA GLY A 407 18.90 -24.58 22.98
C GLY A 407 17.68 -23.69 22.88
N VAL A 408 17.01 -23.43 24.00
CA VAL A 408 15.80 -22.60 24.00
C VAL A 408 16.20 -21.13 23.96
N ASP A 409 16.33 -20.56 22.77
CA ASP A 409 16.56 -19.12 22.56
C ASP A 409 15.22 -18.41 22.42
N LYS A 410 14.90 -17.55 23.38
CA LYS A 410 13.67 -16.77 23.44
C LYS A 410 13.90 -15.42 22.77
N ARG A 411 13.25 -15.17 21.63
CA ARG A 411 13.33 -13.90 20.89
C ARG A 411 11.96 -13.28 20.75
N VAL A 412 11.92 -11.95 20.66
CA VAL A 412 10.70 -11.23 20.28
C VAL A 412 10.36 -11.60 18.84
N HIS A 413 9.07 -11.82 18.55
CA HIS A 413 8.62 -12.09 17.19
C HIS A 413 8.93 -10.87 16.30
N PRO A 414 9.57 -11.04 15.13
CA PRO A 414 10.02 -9.91 14.30
C PRO A 414 8.89 -8.97 13.87
N GLU A 415 7.70 -9.49 13.61
CA GLU A 415 6.54 -8.70 13.20
C GLU A 415 5.66 -8.22 14.37
N ARG A 416 6.06 -8.45 15.61
CA ARG A 416 5.26 -8.09 16.79
C ARG A 416 5.05 -6.58 16.91
N ASN A 417 6.07 -5.78 16.64
CA ASN A 417 5.97 -4.31 16.65
C ASN A 417 4.96 -3.81 15.63
N ASP A 418 4.99 -4.33 14.41
CA ASP A 418 4.09 -3.93 13.33
C ASP A 418 2.62 -4.28 13.66
N TYR A 419 2.41 -5.47 14.25
CA TYR A 419 1.10 -5.86 14.76
C TYR A 419 0.61 -4.91 15.85
N GLU A 420 1.45 -4.54 16.83
CA GLU A 420 1.06 -3.68 17.95
C GLU A 420 0.74 -2.26 17.47
N ASN A 421 1.46 -1.74 16.49
CA ASN A 421 1.14 -0.49 15.82
C ASN A 421 -0.20 -0.56 15.07
N LEU A 422 -0.42 -1.64 14.30
CA LEU A 422 -1.68 -1.85 13.60
C LEU A 422 -2.87 -1.99 14.57
N LYS A 423 -2.68 -2.68 15.69
CA LYS A 423 -3.69 -2.80 16.76
C LYS A 423 -4.05 -1.45 17.36
N ALA A 424 -3.07 -0.60 17.65
CA ALA A 424 -3.32 0.76 18.14
C ALA A 424 -4.15 1.58 17.15
N LEU A 425 -3.81 1.52 15.86
CA LEU A 425 -4.56 2.19 14.80
C LEU A 425 -5.96 1.59 14.63
N SER A 426 -6.12 0.27 14.79
CA SER A 426 -7.43 -0.37 14.71
C SER A 426 -8.40 0.08 15.81
N LEU A 427 -7.88 0.30 17.02
CA LEU A 427 -8.65 0.91 18.11
C LEU A 427 -9.09 2.33 17.73
N ALA A 428 -8.18 3.12 17.16
CA ALA A 428 -8.45 4.50 16.77
C ALA A 428 -9.47 4.59 15.62
N TYR A 429 -9.33 3.78 14.57
CA TYR A 429 -10.31 3.70 13.46
C TYR A 429 -11.68 3.20 13.92
N SER A 430 -11.72 2.34 14.93
CA SER A 430 -12.98 1.93 15.57
C SER A 430 -13.54 2.95 16.56
N ASN A 431 -12.99 4.17 16.60
CA ASN A 431 -13.37 5.30 17.46
C ASN A 431 -13.09 5.07 18.96
N HIS A 432 -12.19 4.14 19.30
CA HIS A 432 -11.71 3.90 20.68
C HIS A 432 -10.41 4.66 20.96
N LEU A 433 -10.39 5.98 20.70
CA LEU A 433 -9.19 6.82 20.74
C LEU A 433 -8.48 6.81 22.10
N ASN A 434 -9.24 6.79 23.22
CA ASN A 434 -8.66 6.73 24.57
C ASN A 434 -7.91 5.41 24.81
N ALA A 435 -8.46 4.28 24.32
CA ALA A 435 -7.79 2.99 24.44
C ALA A 435 -6.51 2.95 23.58
N ALA A 436 -6.57 3.52 22.37
CA ALA A 436 -5.41 3.62 21.50
C ALA A 436 -4.27 4.47 22.10
N GLU A 437 -4.60 5.64 22.68
CA GLU A 437 -3.60 6.50 23.35
C GLU A 437 -2.95 5.77 24.53
N LYS A 438 -3.75 5.15 25.41
CA LYS A 438 -3.23 4.39 26.56
C LYS A 438 -2.34 3.23 26.14
N PHE A 439 -2.74 2.52 25.10
CA PHE A 439 -1.99 1.38 24.56
C PHE A 439 -0.60 1.85 24.06
N LEU A 440 -0.53 2.90 23.25
CA LEU A 440 0.73 3.43 22.75
C LEU A 440 1.58 4.07 23.84
N THR A 441 0.98 4.77 24.83
CA THR A 441 1.72 5.34 25.96
C THR A 441 2.45 4.25 26.75
N HIS A 442 1.76 3.12 27.03
CA HIS A 442 2.40 1.98 27.68
C HIS A 442 3.53 1.37 26.84
N HIS A 443 3.39 1.35 25.50
CA HIS A 443 4.46 0.89 24.62
C HIS A 443 5.69 1.81 24.65
N ILE A 444 5.49 3.11 24.68
CA ILE A 444 6.58 4.10 24.77
C ILE A 444 7.34 3.98 26.11
N GLU A 445 6.68 3.62 27.22
CA GLU A 445 7.36 3.34 28.49
C GLU A 445 8.37 2.19 28.37
N ARG A 446 8.07 1.19 27.52
CA ARG A 446 8.93 0.02 27.28
C ARG A 446 9.96 0.23 26.18
N ALA A 447 9.66 1.07 25.20
CA ALA A 447 10.50 1.38 24.06
C ALA A 447 10.50 2.91 23.76
N PRO A 448 11.15 3.72 24.62
CA PRO A 448 11.03 5.19 24.63
C PRO A 448 11.56 5.86 23.36
N ASN A 449 12.39 5.20 22.59
CA ASN A 449 12.98 5.70 21.35
C ASN A 449 12.41 5.02 20.08
N ASN A 450 11.31 4.27 20.20
CA ASN A 450 10.67 3.67 19.04
C ASN A 450 9.92 4.77 18.27
N GLU A 451 10.52 5.20 17.16
CA GLU A 451 10.02 6.28 16.33
C GLU A 451 8.60 6.02 15.81
N GLU A 452 8.31 4.80 15.36
CA GLU A 452 7.02 4.44 14.80
C GLU A 452 5.89 4.54 15.83
N VAL A 453 6.13 4.04 17.04
CA VAL A 453 5.18 4.11 18.16
C VAL A 453 4.92 5.57 18.56
N ILE A 454 5.98 6.40 18.63
CA ILE A 454 5.87 7.82 18.92
C ILE A 454 5.05 8.53 17.84
N ASN A 455 5.34 8.27 16.55
CA ASN A 455 4.61 8.85 15.43
C ASN A 455 3.12 8.48 15.44
N ASN A 456 2.78 7.25 15.81
CA ASN A 456 1.40 6.82 15.96
C ASN A 456 0.71 7.49 17.16
N LEU A 457 1.41 7.67 18.29
CA LEU A 457 0.88 8.39 19.44
C LEU A 457 0.60 9.87 19.10
N VAL A 458 1.52 10.53 18.41
CA VAL A 458 1.36 11.91 17.89
C VAL A 458 0.08 12.03 17.06
N ARG A 459 -0.15 11.09 16.13
CA ARG A 459 -1.37 11.06 15.32
C ARG A 459 -2.64 10.91 16.17
N ILE A 460 -2.64 9.99 17.12
CA ILE A 460 -3.80 9.75 17.99
C ILE A 460 -4.08 10.93 18.90
N GLN A 461 -3.06 11.61 19.42
CA GLN A 461 -3.24 12.81 20.22
C GLN A 461 -3.89 13.95 19.42
N ARG A 462 -3.54 14.12 18.14
CA ARG A 462 -4.27 15.06 17.25
C ARG A 462 -5.74 14.66 17.09
N TRP A 463 -6.03 13.38 16.85
CA TRP A 463 -7.41 12.89 16.72
C TRP A 463 -8.20 13.02 18.02
N ARG A 464 -7.51 13.10 19.16
CA ARG A 464 -8.07 13.39 20.48
C ARG A 464 -8.20 14.88 20.77
N GLU A 465 -8.06 15.74 19.79
CA GLU A 465 -8.14 17.20 19.94
C GLU A 465 -7.06 17.80 20.84
N LYS A 466 -5.88 17.16 20.89
CA LYS A 466 -4.73 17.58 21.72
C LYS A 466 -3.50 17.94 20.87
N PRO A 467 -3.58 18.97 19.99
CA PRO A 467 -2.49 19.29 19.08
C PRO A 467 -1.22 19.79 19.77
N GLN A 468 -1.31 20.48 20.94
CA GLN A 468 -0.12 20.92 21.66
C GLN A 468 0.58 19.74 22.35
N GLN A 469 -0.17 18.80 22.94
CA GLN A 469 0.38 17.56 23.48
C GLN A 469 1.02 16.72 22.37
N SER A 470 0.38 16.65 21.20
CA SER A 470 0.92 16.00 20.00
C SER A 470 2.27 16.59 19.58
N GLU A 471 2.38 17.92 19.58
CA GLU A 471 3.62 18.64 19.27
C GLU A 471 4.72 18.36 20.31
N GLN A 472 4.38 18.34 21.60
CA GLN A 472 5.34 18.00 22.67
C GLN A 472 5.83 16.55 22.53
N THR A 473 4.95 15.64 22.18
CA THR A 473 5.32 14.23 21.94
C THR A 473 6.23 14.10 20.73
N LEU A 474 5.95 14.83 19.65
CA LEU A 474 6.75 14.82 18.43
C LEU A 474 8.18 15.32 18.67
N LYS A 475 8.36 16.33 19.54
CA LYS A 475 9.69 16.84 19.93
C LYS A 475 10.62 15.80 20.56
N ARG A 476 10.09 14.66 21.04
CA ARG A 476 10.92 13.53 21.52
C ARG A 476 11.74 12.91 20.40
N LEU A 477 11.32 13.09 19.14
CA LEU A 477 12.04 12.61 17.97
C LEU A 477 13.15 13.56 17.50
N ASN A 478 13.27 14.75 18.14
CA ASN A 478 14.33 15.69 17.81
C ASN A 478 15.70 15.05 18.09
N GLY A 479 16.59 15.10 17.12
CA GLY A 479 17.93 14.51 17.21
C GLY A 479 18.00 13.03 16.78
N ILE A 480 16.88 12.42 16.36
CA ILE A 480 16.90 11.13 15.66
C ILE A 480 17.15 11.40 14.19
N GLU A 481 18.29 10.96 13.68
CA GLU A 481 18.66 11.12 12.29
C GLU A 481 18.83 9.73 11.63
N PRO A 482 18.39 9.56 10.41
CA PRO A 482 17.71 10.52 9.55
C PRO A 482 16.23 10.73 9.94
N ILE A 483 15.71 11.95 9.75
CA ILE A 483 14.29 12.26 9.98
C ILE A 483 13.41 11.44 9.03
N SER A 484 12.52 10.64 9.56
CA SER A 484 11.65 9.78 8.77
C SER A 484 10.56 10.58 8.03
N LYS A 485 10.01 9.95 6.98
CA LYS A 485 8.85 10.48 6.27
C LYS A 485 7.65 10.67 7.22
N SER A 486 7.42 9.72 8.11
CA SER A 486 6.30 9.75 9.07
C SER A 486 6.41 10.92 10.04
N THR A 487 7.61 11.21 10.55
CA THR A 487 7.90 12.36 11.42
C THR A 487 7.62 13.67 10.70
N SER A 488 8.13 13.83 9.48
CA SER A 488 7.91 15.03 8.66
C SER A 488 6.42 15.26 8.32
N ILE A 489 5.66 14.18 8.04
CA ILE A 489 4.21 14.28 7.82
C ILE A 489 3.48 14.64 9.11
N ASN A 490 3.88 14.10 10.25
CA ASN A 490 3.31 14.46 11.54
C ASN A 490 3.58 15.92 11.90
N GLU A 491 4.77 16.45 11.61
CA GLU A 491 5.06 17.90 11.74
C GLU A 491 4.08 18.72 10.91
N MET A 492 3.96 18.42 9.61
CA MET A 492 3.03 19.10 8.71
C MET A 492 1.59 19.12 9.25
N GLN A 493 1.11 17.97 9.72
CA GLN A 493 -0.25 17.83 10.25
C GLN A 493 -0.42 18.50 11.63
N ASN A 494 0.63 18.57 12.46
CA ASN A 494 0.61 19.33 13.71
C ASN A 494 0.53 20.83 13.45
N GLN A 495 1.29 21.35 12.47
CA GLN A 495 1.20 22.77 12.09
C GLN A 495 -0.23 23.13 11.67
N GLN A 496 -0.86 22.27 10.87
CA GLN A 496 -2.27 22.42 10.48
C GLN A 496 -3.19 22.46 11.69
N ALA A 497 -3.06 21.50 12.62
CA ALA A 497 -3.91 21.39 13.81
C ALA A 497 -3.71 22.55 14.82
N LEU A 498 -2.51 23.13 14.85
CA LEU A 498 -2.17 24.30 15.64
C LEU A 498 -2.58 25.63 14.97
N GLY A 499 -3.08 25.58 13.73
CA GLY A 499 -3.48 26.76 12.98
C GLY A 499 -2.31 27.65 12.53
N ASP A 500 -1.09 27.12 12.48
CA ASP A 500 0.05 27.79 11.88
C ASP A 500 0.07 27.55 10.38
N ILE A 501 -0.76 28.30 9.67
CA ILE A 501 -1.04 28.08 8.24
C ILE A 501 0.20 28.27 7.39
N SER A 502 1.02 29.28 7.69
CA SER A 502 2.26 29.55 6.94
C SER A 502 3.28 28.41 7.10
N ALA A 503 3.46 27.91 8.33
CA ALA A 503 4.33 26.77 8.58
C ALA A 503 3.80 25.48 7.93
N TRP A 504 2.47 25.24 8.02
CA TRP A 504 1.80 24.13 7.33
C TRP A 504 2.00 24.19 5.81
N ARG A 505 1.79 25.34 5.19
CA ARG A 505 2.00 25.55 3.73
C ARG A 505 3.45 25.28 3.35
N ASN A 506 4.40 25.88 4.04
CA ASN A 506 5.82 25.70 3.77
C ASN A 506 6.25 24.23 3.87
N GLN A 507 5.80 23.53 4.92
CA GLN A 507 6.09 22.11 5.09
C GLN A 507 5.40 21.25 4.02
N THR A 508 4.16 21.57 3.65
CA THR A 508 3.44 20.86 2.57
C THR A 508 4.15 21.01 1.23
N ILE A 509 4.62 22.20 0.87
CA ILE A 509 5.39 22.43 -0.37
C ILE A 509 6.66 21.60 -0.37
N LYS A 510 7.45 21.63 0.71
CA LYS A 510 8.68 20.82 0.84
C LYS A 510 8.39 19.33 0.69
N LEU A 511 7.34 18.82 1.35
CA LEU A 511 6.98 17.42 1.29
C LEU A 511 6.40 17.03 -0.07
N SER A 512 5.73 17.93 -0.77
CA SER A 512 5.23 17.68 -2.14
C SER A 512 6.34 17.50 -3.15
N GLN A 513 7.44 18.22 -2.98
CA GLN A 513 8.65 18.02 -3.79
C GLN A 513 9.36 16.71 -3.45
N ARG A 514 9.34 16.33 -2.17
CA ARG A 514 10.06 15.16 -1.68
C ARG A 514 9.25 13.85 -1.81
N TYR A 515 7.93 13.90 -1.59
CA TYR A 515 7.01 12.76 -1.58
C TYR A 515 5.72 13.04 -2.38
N PRO A 516 5.81 13.29 -3.69
CA PRO A 516 4.67 13.76 -4.50
C PRO A 516 3.52 12.75 -4.60
N THR A 517 3.77 11.46 -4.35
CA THR A 517 2.76 10.38 -4.40
C THR A 517 2.18 10.01 -3.04
N ASP A 518 2.66 10.63 -1.95
CA ASP A 518 2.14 10.33 -0.60
C ASP A 518 0.72 10.90 -0.41
N THR A 519 -0.20 10.06 0.03
CA THR A 519 -1.63 10.41 0.16
C THR A 519 -1.88 11.54 1.17
N SER A 520 -1.12 11.59 2.27
CA SER A 520 -1.24 12.65 3.28
C SER A 520 -0.76 14.00 2.74
N VAL A 521 0.30 13.99 1.96
CA VAL A 521 0.84 15.17 1.29
C VAL A 521 -0.12 15.67 0.21
N ILE A 522 -0.64 14.76 -0.64
CA ILE A 522 -1.65 15.09 -1.66
C ILE A 522 -2.91 15.68 -1.00
N LYS A 523 -3.38 15.09 0.10
CA LYS A 523 -4.53 15.61 0.85
C LYS A 523 -4.27 17.00 1.39
N SER A 524 -3.09 17.23 1.99
CA SER A 524 -2.69 18.52 2.51
C SER A 524 -2.65 19.62 1.44
N ASN A 525 -2.11 19.29 0.24
CA ASN A 525 -2.15 20.20 -0.90
C ASN A 525 -3.58 20.55 -1.34
N LYS A 526 -4.46 19.56 -1.42
CA LYS A 526 -5.87 19.80 -1.75
C LYS A 526 -6.54 20.73 -0.72
N GLU A 527 -6.27 20.54 0.56
CA GLU A 527 -6.82 21.36 1.63
C GLU A 527 -6.28 22.80 1.62
N LEU A 528 -5.01 23.01 1.27
CA LEU A 528 -4.45 24.35 1.05
C LEU A 528 -5.08 25.02 -0.16
N ASN A 529 -5.24 24.30 -1.30
CA ASN A 529 -5.91 24.81 -2.48
C ASN A 529 -7.38 25.19 -2.21
N ASP A 530 -8.04 24.52 -1.25
CA ASP A 530 -9.40 24.89 -0.85
C ASP A 530 -9.47 26.21 -0.05
N ARG A 531 -8.36 26.64 0.55
CA ARG A 531 -8.27 27.96 1.17
C ARG A 531 -8.20 29.08 0.12
N GLU A 532 -7.77 28.75 -1.10
CA GLU A 532 -7.65 29.66 -2.24
C GLU A 532 -8.93 29.73 -3.08
N ARG A 533 -10.05 29.25 -2.54
CA ARG A 533 -11.36 29.24 -3.20
C ARG A 533 -12.35 30.16 -2.47
N PHE A 534 -13.31 30.67 -3.20
CA PHE A 534 -14.49 31.27 -2.62
C PHE A 534 -15.27 30.19 -1.86
N SER A 535 -15.94 30.63 -0.79
CA SER A 535 -16.84 29.71 -0.06
C SER A 535 -18.17 30.36 0.23
N ILE A 536 -19.22 29.56 0.14
CA ILE A 536 -20.58 29.94 0.47
C ILE A 536 -21.09 29.06 1.60
N SER A 537 -21.79 29.61 2.54
CA SER A 537 -22.62 28.89 3.51
C SER A 537 -24.02 29.51 3.59
N HIS A 538 -25.02 28.66 3.75
CA HIS A 538 -26.40 29.05 3.93
C HIS A 538 -27.03 28.17 5.00
N ASP A 539 -27.68 28.78 5.96
CA ASP A 539 -28.51 28.11 6.95
C ASP A 539 -29.86 28.76 6.99
N SER A 540 -30.92 27.94 7.00
CA SER A 540 -32.29 28.41 7.13
C SER A 540 -33.13 27.54 8.04
N ARG A 541 -34.07 28.17 8.75
CA ARG A 541 -35.03 27.55 9.61
C ARG A 541 -36.41 28.14 9.35
N LEU A 542 -37.37 27.26 9.13
CA LEU A 542 -38.76 27.59 8.93
C LEU A 542 -39.53 26.96 10.07
N SER A 543 -40.37 27.70 10.77
CA SER A 543 -41.11 27.16 11.88
C SER A 543 -42.57 27.60 11.92
N LYS A 544 -43.36 26.80 12.61
CA LYS A 544 -44.78 27.08 12.90
C LYS A 544 -45.08 26.74 14.34
N SER A 545 -45.51 27.74 15.09
CA SER A 545 -45.84 27.64 16.49
C SER A 545 -47.35 27.62 16.69
N LYS A 546 -47.80 26.95 17.75
CA LYS A 546 -49.15 26.93 18.22
C LYS A 546 -49.16 26.85 19.77
N ALA A 547 -49.99 27.66 20.42
CA ALA A 547 -50.12 27.66 21.85
C ALA A 547 -51.58 27.39 22.29
N ASP A 548 -51.73 26.99 23.51
CA ASP A 548 -53.08 26.73 24.07
C ASP A 548 -53.90 28.04 24.15
N GLN A 549 -53.20 29.19 24.29
CA GLN A 549 -53.77 30.54 24.16
C GLN A 549 -53.07 31.25 23.00
N ASN A 550 -53.59 31.11 21.79
CA ASN A 550 -52.98 31.68 20.56
C ASN A 550 -52.82 33.21 20.60
N GLN A 551 -53.69 33.91 21.38
CA GLN A 551 -53.63 35.37 21.51
C GLN A 551 -52.28 35.85 22.07
N VAL A 552 -51.69 35.16 23.06
CA VAL A 552 -50.39 35.48 23.66
C VAL A 552 -49.31 35.16 22.63
N LEU A 553 -49.35 34.05 21.93
CA LEU A 553 -48.40 33.67 20.90
C LEU A 553 -48.39 34.67 19.75
N GLU A 554 -49.59 35.08 19.27
CA GLU A 554 -49.70 36.03 18.14
C GLU A 554 -49.25 37.43 18.47
N THR A 555 -49.33 37.85 19.75
CA THR A 555 -48.86 39.17 20.16
C THR A 555 -47.40 39.23 20.53
N LEU A 556 -46.85 38.23 21.23
CA LEU A 556 -45.51 38.29 21.80
C LEU A 556 -44.46 37.45 21.09
N ARG A 557 -44.86 36.37 20.44
CA ARG A 557 -43.89 35.36 19.93
C ARG A 557 -43.95 35.15 18.42
N GLY A 558 -45.11 35.42 17.80
CA GLY A 558 -45.38 35.05 16.41
C GLY A 558 -45.75 33.56 16.21
N THR A 559 -46.56 33.33 15.18
CA THR A 559 -47.05 31.97 14.83
C THR A 559 -46.27 31.29 13.77
N LYS A 560 -45.54 31.99 12.94
CA LYS A 560 -44.64 31.48 11.90
C LYS A 560 -43.37 32.29 11.91
N ASP A 561 -42.25 31.61 11.91
CA ASP A 561 -40.93 32.23 11.83
C ASP A 561 -40.17 31.71 10.65
N VAL A 562 -39.43 32.59 10.01
CA VAL A 562 -38.39 32.27 9.01
C VAL A 562 -37.11 32.91 9.44
N GLU A 563 -36.06 32.18 9.49
CA GLU A 563 -34.73 32.71 9.79
C GLU A 563 -33.74 32.12 8.80
N SER A 564 -32.94 32.92 8.15
CA SER A 564 -31.88 32.48 7.25
C SER A 564 -30.66 33.37 7.30
N THR A 565 -29.51 32.75 7.12
CA THR A 565 -28.23 33.46 7.03
C THR A 565 -27.47 32.87 5.85
N THR A 566 -27.07 33.74 4.93
CA THR A 566 -26.19 33.40 3.80
C THR A 566 -24.90 34.17 3.91
N ARG A 567 -23.78 33.51 3.84
CA ARG A 567 -22.47 34.13 3.92
C ARG A 567 -21.60 33.68 2.74
N LEU A 568 -20.98 34.63 2.04
CA LEU A 568 -20.04 34.44 0.97
C LEU A 568 -18.67 34.95 1.42
N ASN A 569 -17.64 34.14 1.36
CA ASN A 569 -16.28 34.52 1.73
C ASN A 569 -15.35 34.47 0.53
N THR A 570 -14.41 35.41 0.48
CA THR A 570 -13.30 35.38 -0.47
C THR A 570 -12.34 34.23 -0.15
N PRO A 571 -11.43 33.87 -1.07
CA PRO A 571 -10.20 33.15 -0.72
C PRO A 571 -9.46 33.81 0.43
N TRP A 572 -8.66 32.99 1.14
CA TRP A 572 -7.76 33.55 2.15
C TRP A 572 -6.59 34.27 1.47
N ILE A 573 -6.31 35.49 1.92
CA ILE A 573 -5.23 36.37 1.49
C ILE A 573 -4.10 36.23 2.50
N ASP A 574 -2.88 36.04 2.04
CA ASP A 574 -1.67 35.80 2.88
C ASP A 574 -1.91 34.79 4.01
N ASP A 575 -2.67 33.72 3.68
CA ASP A 575 -3.04 32.63 4.58
C ASP A 575 -3.93 32.99 5.77
N ASN A 576 -4.01 34.26 6.17
CA ASN A 576 -4.58 34.66 7.46
C ASN A 576 -5.76 35.63 7.34
N TYR A 577 -5.97 36.27 6.19
CA TYR A 577 -7.01 37.29 6.06
C TYR A 577 -8.04 36.87 4.99
N ARG A 578 -9.30 37.20 5.25
CA ARG A 578 -10.34 37.12 4.19
C ARG A 578 -11.42 38.19 4.41
N VAL A 579 -12.11 38.52 3.36
CA VAL A 579 -13.29 39.37 3.37
C VAL A 579 -14.52 38.49 3.18
N PHE A 580 -15.63 38.91 3.76
CA PHE A 580 -16.90 38.23 3.57
C PHE A 580 -18.05 39.25 3.45
N THR A 581 -19.13 38.77 2.81
CA THR A 581 -20.44 39.40 2.85
C THR A 581 -21.43 38.46 3.48
N GLN A 582 -22.38 38.99 4.24
CA GLN A 582 -23.39 38.21 4.95
C GLN A 582 -24.76 38.86 4.77
N TYR A 583 -25.72 38.07 4.32
CA TYR A 583 -27.13 38.44 4.31
C TYR A 583 -27.87 37.63 5.37
N LYS A 584 -28.61 38.35 6.24
CA LYS A 584 -29.45 37.77 7.26
C LYS A 584 -30.90 38.19 7.03
N HIS A 585 -31.81 37.25 7.09
CA HIS A 585 -33.24 37.46 6.97
C HIS A 585 -33.96 36.77 8.12
N LYS A 586 -34.77 37.50 8.83
CA LYS A 586 -35.63 37.03 9.93
C LYS A 586 -37.04 37.59 9.73
N MET A 587 -38.05 36.74 9.85
CA MET A 587 -39.45 37.11 9.72
C MET A 587 -40.30 36.37 10.74
N GLY A 588 -41.22 37.06 11.33
CA GLY A 588 -42.25 36.50 12.20
C GLY A 588 -43.66 36.97 11.80
N ASP A 589 -44.65 36.10 11.99
CA ASP A 589 -46.06 36.37 11.72
C ASP A 589 -46.77 36.62 13.06
N TYR A 590 -47.15 37.86 13.33
CA TYR A 590 -47.75 38.31 14.57
C TYR A 590 -49.20 38.76 14.33
N ARG A 591 -49.92 39.01 15.39
CA ARG A 591 -51.31 39.47 15.30
C ARG A 591 -51.48 40.76 14.49
N GLU A 592 -50.49 41.64 14.56
CA GLU A 592 -50.48 42.93 13.86
C GLU A 592 -49.88 42.86 12.45
N GLY A 593 -49.58 41.67 11.99
CA GLY A 593 -49.02 41.39 10.67
C GLY A 593 -47.57 40.85 10.75
N LYS A 594 -46.97 40.77 9.57
CA LYS A 594 -45.60 40.23 9.44
C LYS A 594 -44.58 41.31 9.78
N ILE A 595 -43.63 40.96 10.64
CA ILE A 595 -42.44 41.78 10.95
C ILE A 595 -41.24 41.11 10.32
N ARG A 596 -40.36 41.89 9.67
CA ARG A 596 -39.15 41.42 9.01
C ARG A 596 -37.94 42.20 9.52
N ASP A 597 -36.79 41.50 9.59
CA ASP A 597 -35.48 42.05 9.84
C ASP A 597 -34.57 41.51 8.74
N GLU A 598 -34.05 42.38 7.90
CA GLU A 598 -33.19 42.04 6.76
C GLU A 598 -31.91 42.83 6.86
N ARG A 599 -30.76 42.17 6.98
CA ARG A 599 -29.48 42.83 7.16
C ARG A 599 -28.47 42.33 6.14
N LEU A 600 -27.75 43.28 5.56
CA LEU A 600 -26.61 43.05 4.69
C LEU A 600 -25.35 43.56 5.35
N GLY A 601 -24.38 42.67 5.54
CA GLY A 601 -23.09 43.00 6.15
C GLY A 601 -21.90 42.69 5.24
N ILE A 602 -20.84 43.45 5.43
CA ILE A 602 -19.53 43.20 4.87
C ILE A 602 -18.52 43.19 6.02
N GLY A 603 -17.61 42.24 6.01
CA GLY A 603 -16.65 42.12 7.12
C GLY A 603 -15.33 41.53 6.67
N GLY A 604 -14.40 41.55 7.62
CA GLY A 604 -13.08 40.94 7.50
C GLY A 604 -12.82 39.93 8.62
N GLU A 605 -12.06 38.91 8.31
CA GLU A 605 -11.56 37.95 9.29
C GLU A 605 -10.05 37.85 9.23
N TRP A 606 -9.48 37.69 10.39
CA TRP A 606 -8.11 37.28 10.58
C TRP A 606 -8.07 36.00 11.43
N ASP A 607 -7.28 35.00 10.97
CA ASP A 607 -7.12 33.72 11.67
C ASP A 607 -5.65 33.31 11.65
N SER A 608 -5.05 33.04 12.79
CA SER A 608 -3.67 32.60 12.92
C SER A 608 -3.41 31.98 14.29
N LYS A 609 -2.74 30.83 14.29
CA LYS A 609 -2.24 30.18 15.52
C LYS A 609 -3.30 30.06 16.63
N GLN A 610 -4.46 29.55 16.27
CA GLN A 610 -5.58 29.33 17.18
C GLN A 610 -6.22 30.61 17.74
N LYS A 611 -5.98 31.75 17.10
CA LYS A 611 -6.60 33.05 17.39
C LYS A 611 -7.37 33.51 16.18
N SER A 612 -8.56 34.05 16.37
CA SER A 612 -9.32 34.65 15.27
C SER A 612 -10.01 35.96 15.70
N ILE A 613 -10.04 36.91 14.78
CA ILE A 613 -10.81 38.15 14.88
C ILE A 613 -11.78 38.14 13.69
N SER A 614 -13.03 38.51 13.92
CA SER A 614 -13.95 38.87 12.87
C SER A 614 -14.59 40.19 13.17
N VAL A 615 -14.63 41.08 12.18
CA VAL A 615 -15.29 42.37 12.27
C VAL A 615 -16.25 42.50 11.09
N MET A 616 -17.45 43.06 11.32
CA MET A 616 -18.47 43.25 10.30
C MET A 616 -19.18 44.58 10.48
N LEU A 617 -19.40 45.26 9.38
CA LEU A 617 -20.32 46.39 9.28
C LEU A 617 -21.57 45.88 8.55
N SER A 618 -22.74 46.18 9.11
CA SER A 618 -24.03 45.75 8.54
C SER A 618 -24.99 46.90 8.43
N GLN A 619 -25.91 46.84 7.48
CA GLN A 619 -26.99 47.77 7.32
C GLN A 619 -28.32 47.02 7.38
N ASP A 620 -29.26 47.55 8.15
CA ASP A 620 -30.67 47.15 8.09
C ASP A 620 -31.27 47.61 6.78
N LEU A 621 -31.81 46.68 5.99
CA LEU A 621 -32.44 46.97 4.71
C LEU A 621 -33.88 47.44 4.85
N ASN A 622 -34.48 47.28 6.00
CA ASN A 622 -35.83 47.73 6.32
C ASN A 622 -35.84 49.05 7.14
N GLY A 623 -34.65 49.50 7.56
CA GLY A 623 -34.44 50.69 8.36
C GLY A 623 -33.18 51.44 7.90
N GLU A 624 -32.82 52.51 8.65
CA GLU A 624 -31.63 53.32 8.35
C GLU A 624 -30.42 53.01 9.27
N ASN A 625 -30.51 51.95 10.10
CA ASN A 625 -29.53 51.67 11.13
C ASN A 625 -28.33 50.90 10.62
N PHE A 626 -27.14 51.37 11.02
CA PHE A 626 -25.87 50.69 10.79
C PHE A 626 -25.45 49.90 12.02
N GLY A 627 -24.94 48.72 11.77
CA GLY A 627 -24.41 47.82 12.81
C GLY A 627 -22.93 47.59 12.69
N PHE A 628 -22.30 47.38 13.84
CA PHE A 628 -20.93 46.98 13.96
C PHE A 628 -20.88 45.74 14.87
N ASP A 629 -20.27 44.66 14.36
CA ASP A 629 -20.04 43.43 15.10
C ASP A 629 -18.53 43.16 15.17
N ALA A 630 -18.03 42.78 16.33
CA ALA A 630 -16.65 42.32 16.54
C ALA A 630 -16.62 41.08 17.39
N SER A 631 -15.81 40.10 17.00
CA SER A 631 -15.60 38.89 17.79
C SER A 631 -14.11 38.51 17.85
N TRP A 632 -13.70 38.05 19.00
CA TRP A 632 -12.39 37.49 19.26
C TRP A 632 -12.53 36.10 19.82
N ASN A 633 -11.76 35.13 19.26
CA ASN A 633 -11.68 33.76 19.75
C ASN A 633 -10.22 33.37 19.94
N HIS A 634 -9.91 32.73 21.06
CA HIS A 634 -8.57 32.27 21.35
C HIS A 634 -8.60 30.90 22.06
N ARG A 635 -7.94 29.93 21.48
CA ARG A 635 -7.63 28.67 22.14
C ARG A 635 -6.30 28.80 22.85
N LEU A 636 -6.32 28.84 24.18
CA LEU A 636 -5.12 29.01 24.99
C LEU A 636 -4.20 27.81 24.97
N ASP A 637 -4.80 26.62 25.08
CA ASP A 637 -4.13 25.34 25.07
C ASP A 637 -5.06 24.25 24.56
N ASP A 638 -4.70 22.98 24.75
CA ASP A 638 -5.52 21.84 24.35
C ASP A 638 -6.86 21.77 25.10
N HIS A 639 -6.97 22.44 26.24
CA HIS A 639 -8.13 22.39 27.14
C HIS A 639 -8.97 23.63 27.15
N TRP A 640 -8.37 24.83 27.15
CA TRP A 640 -9.07 26.07 27.38
C TRP A 640 -9.21 26.92 26.13
N ARG A 641 -10.40 27.46 25.96
CA ARG A 641 -10.74 28.39 24.88
C ARG A 641 -11.63 29.48 25.47
N TYR A 642 -11.44 30.73 25.07
CA TYR A 642 -12.35 31.81 25.39
C TYR A 642 -12.71 32.61 24.16
N ASN A 643 -13.90 33.24 24.22
CA ASN A 643 -14.39 34.13 23.18
C ASN A 643 -14.97 35.39 23.81
N LEU A 644 -14.82 36.51 23.10
CA LEU A 644 -15.41 37.79 23.42
C LEU A 644 -16.15 38.29 22.18
N GLY A 645 -17.31 38.91 22.37
CA GLY A 645 -18.11 39.47 21.29
C GLY A 645 -18.70 40.81 21.69
N PHE A 646 -18.84 41.71 20.72
CA PHE A 646 -19.53 42.97 20.81
C PHE A 646 -20.39 43.19 19.57
N SER A 647 -21.60 43.68 19.73
CA SER A 647 -22.51 44.05 18.65
C SER A 647 -23.28 45.30 19.01
N THR A 648 -23.36 46.24 18.07
CA THR A 648 -24.21 47.42 18.20
C THR A 648 -25.61 47.21 17.64
N GLN A 649 -25.84 46.11 16.96
CA GLN A 649 -27.15 45.66 16.51
C GLN A 649 -27.39 44.21 16.95
N ALA A 650 -27.48 44.04 18.27
CA ALA A 650 -27.72 42.73 18.85
C ALA A 650 -29.07 42.12 18.40
N GLU A 651 -29.14 40.80 18.43
CA GLU A 651 -30.39 40.12 18.17
C GLU A 651 -31.41 40.33 19.27
N ILE A 652 -32.47 41.06 18.95
CA ILE A 652 -33.62 41.28 19.80
C ILE A 652 -34.88 40.69 19.19
N PRO A 653 -35.97 40.50 19.98
CA PRO A 653 -37.24 40.10 19.45
C PRO A 653 -37.75 41.04 18.34
N LEU A 654 -38.33 40.46 17.27
CA LEU A 654 -38.81 41.23 16.12
C LEU A 654 -39.84 42.30 16.49
N GLN A 655 -40.56 42.12 17.58
CA GLN A 655 -41.51 43.09 18.13
C GLN A 655 -40.80 44.38 18.66
N ALA A 656 -39.63 44.25 19.26
CA ALA A 656 -38.79 45.40 19.66
C ALA A 656 -38.29 46.17 18.44
N LEU A 657 -37.82 45.48 17.43
CA LEU A 657 -37.43 46.10 16.14
C LEU A 657 -38.57 46.85 15.47
N LYS A 658 -39.80 46.35 15.51
CA LYS A 658 -41.00 47.04 15.01
C LYS A 658 -41.26 48.37 15.74
N MET A 659 -40.82 48.48 16.98
CA MET A 659 -40.91 49.69 17.76
C MET A 659 -39.73 50.65 17.55
N ASN A 660 -38.86 50.35 16.60
CA ASN A 660 -37.59 51.05 16.33
C ASN A 660 -36.59 50.97 17.51
N GLU A 661 -36.67 49.90 18.31
CA GLU A 661 -35.69 49.66 19.35
C GLU A 661 -34.42 49.06 18.76
N ASP A 662 -33.27 49.55 19.22
CA ASP A 662 -31.94 49.01 18.93
C ASP A 662 -31.39 48.33 20.19
N ALA A 663 -30.31 47.56 19.99
CA ALA A 663 -29.63 46.96 21.14
C ALA A 663 -28.13 46.78 20.94
N GLN A 664 -27.41 46.99 22.03
CA GLN A 664 -26.00 46.63 22.07
C GLN A 664 -25.81 45.39 22.92
N SER A 665 -24.90 44.48 22.50
CA SER A 665 -24.60 43.30 23.29
C SER A 665 -23.11 43.08 23.49
N TYR A 666 -22.78 42.56 24.65
CA TYR A 666 -21.47 42.09 25.07
C TYR A 666 -21.59 40.59 25.38
N THR A 667 -20.73 39.81 24.79
CA THR A 667 -20.68 38.34 24.99
C THR A 667 -19.30 37.94 25.51
N ALA A 668 -19.27 37.08 26.54
CA ALA A 668 -18.05 36.46 27.03
C ALA A 668 -18.28 34.95 27.21
N GLY A 669 -17.45 34.12 26.59
CA GLY A 669 -17.54 32.67 26.71
C GLY A 669 -16.22 32.06 27.16
N LEU A 670 -16.33 30.98 27.92
CA LEU A 670 -15.23 30.12 28.34
C LEU A 670 -15.60 28.68 28.07
N SER A 671 -14.71 27.95 27.40
CA SER A 671 -14.91 26.53 27.13
C SER A 671 -13.72 25.73 27.63
N TRP A 672 -14.00 24.62 28.27
CA TRP A 672 -13.03 23.59 28.66
C TRP A 672 -13.30 22.29 27.94
N GLN A 673 -12.29 21.76 27.27
CA GLN A 673 -12.34 20.50 26.52
C GLN A 673 -11.27 19.56 27.05
N ALA A 674 -11.66 18.42 27.63
CA ALA A 674 -10.65 17.44 28.06
C ALA A 674 -10.03 16.70 26.88
N ASN A 675 -10.85 16.42 25.89
CA ASN A 675 -10.49 15.70 24.66
C ASN A 675 -11.74 15.65 23.73
N GLU A 676 -11.72 14.83 22.69
CA GLU A 676 -12.80 14.60 21.73
C GLU A 676 -14.14 14.17 22.36
N SER A 677 -14.14 13.73 23.62
CA SER A 677 -15.32 13.15 24.26
C SER A 677 -15.95 13.99 25.37
N LYS A 678 -15.27 15.01 25.88
CA LYS A 678 -15.78 15.81 27.01
C LYS A 678 -15.56 17.30 26.76
N LEU A 679 -16.65 18.05 26.85
CA LEU A 679 -16.71 19.50 26.69
C LEU A 679 -17.55 20.14 27.78
N ALA A 680 -17.09 21.22 28.36
CA ALA A 680 -17.86 22.11 29.20
C ALA A 680 -17.79 23.53 28.64
N SER A 681 -18.85 24.31 28.72
CA SER A 681 -18.88 25.70 28.28
C SER A 681 -19.72 26.54 29.21
N LEU A 682 -19.30 27.79 29.38
CA LEU A 682 -20.00 28.83 30.10
C LEU A 682 -20.04 30.04 29.19
N GLN A 683 -21.21 30.66 29.03
CA GLN A 683 -21.40 31.85 28.20
C GLN A 683 -22.25 32.86 28.95
N TYR A 684 -21.79 34.08 29.01
CA TYR A 684 -22.50 35.23 29.51
C TYR A 684 -22.78 36.19 28.36
N GLN A 685 -23.99 36.73 28.32
CA GLN A 685 -24.39 37.77 27.39
C GLN A 685 -25.13 38.87 28.15
N SER A 686 -24.78 40.11 27.88
CA SER A 686 -25.50 41.31 28.34
C SER A 686 -25.98 42.08 27.11
N THR A 687 -27.28 42.33 27.02
CA THR A 687 -27.91 43.06 25.92
C THR A 687 -28.65 44.27 26.51
N ASP A 688 -28.25 45.44 26.10
CA ASP A 688 -28.84 46.75 26.50
C ASP A 688 -29.75 47.19 25.34
N ILE A 689 -31.04 47.22 25.59
CA ILE A 689 -32.07 47.56 24.59
C ILE A 689 -32.43 49.04 24.82
N SER A 690 -32.66 49.79 23.75
CA SER A 690 -32.89 51.25 23.79
C SER A 690 -34.17 51.67 24.54
N ASP A 691 -35.11 50.74 24.76
CA ASP A 691 -36.25 50.95 25.62
C ASP A 691 -35.90 50.97 27.14
N GLY A 692 -34.63 50.82 27.51
CA GLY A 692 -34.10 50.76 28.86
C GLY A 692 -34.11 49.33 29.48
N ASN A 693 -34.42 48.30 28.72
CA ASN A 693 -34.35 46.92 29.18
C ASN A 693 -32.94 46.36 29.08
N LEU A 694 -32.32 46.12 30.24
CA LEU A 694 -31.05 45.38 30.32
C LEU A 694 -31.34 43.86 30.47
N ARG A 695 -31.07 43.09 29.44
CA ARG A 695 -31.14 41.65 29.45
C ARG A 695 -29.81 41.02 29.75
N GLN A 696 -29.72 40.17 30.74
CA GLN A 696 -28.54 39.44 31.14
C GLN A 696 -28.82 37.95 31.12
N GLU A 697 -27.93 37.19 30.45
CA GLU A 697 -28.14 35.74 30.23
C GLU A 697 -26.85 34.99 30.56
N LEU A 698 -26.93 33.93 31.33
CA LEU A 698 -25.84 33.04 31.65
C LEU A 698 -26.24 31.62 31.28
N SER A 699 -25.50 30.97 30.43
CA SER A 699 -25.71 29.58 30.06
C SER A 699 -24.49 28.73 30.35
N ALA A 700 -24.71 27.55 30.88
CA ALA A 700 -23.65 26.55 31.08
C ALA A 700 -24.09 25.22 30.49
N ARG A 701 -23.13 24.54 29.88
CA ARG A 701 -23.34 23.24 29.27
C ARG A 701 -22.18 22.31 29.55
N TYR A 702 -22.46 21.05 29.90
CA TYR A 702 -21.48 19.97 29.95
C TYR A 702 -21.94 18.85 29.02
N GLN A 703 -21.03 18.30 28.25
CA GLN A 703 -21.34 17.23 27.31
C GLN A 703 -20.25 16.13 27.40
N GLN A 704 -20.69 14.88 27.34
CA GLN A 704 -19.80 13.73 27.33
C GLN A 704 -20.30 12.65 26.36
N ASN A 705 -19.39 12.15 25.53
CA ASN A 705 -19.64 10.97 24.72
C ASN A 705 -19.62 9.73 25.62
N ILE A 706 -20.72 9.02 25.70
CA ILE A 706 -20.88 7.82 26.54
C ILE A 706 -20.74 6.52 25.73
N PHE A 707 -20.95 6.61 24.41
CA PHE A 707 -20.81 5.48 23.49
C PHE A 707 -20.17 5.97 22.20
N MET A 708 -19.07 5.33 21.79
CA MET A 708 -18.31 5.68 20.59
C MET A 708 -17.90 4.40 19.89
N GLN A 709 -18.35 4.23 18.66
CA GLN A 709 -17.95 3.20 17.73
C GLN A 709 -17.77 3.80 16.33
N ALA A 710 -17.31 3.03 15.39
CA ALA A 710 -17.02 3.51 14.03
C ALA A 710 -18.22 4.25 13.38
N HIS A 711 -19.44 3.72 13.55
CA HIS A 711 -20.64 4.28 12.92
C HIS A 711 -21.58 4.98 13.89
N HIS A 712 -21.37 4.88 15.19
CA HIS A 712 -22.28 5.41 16.20
C HIS A 712 -21.54 6.25 17.25
N LYS A 713 -22.10 7.40 17.54
CA LYS A 713 -21.63 8.27 18.60
C LYS A 713 -22.83 8.74 19.41
N THR A 714 -22.85 8.42 20.69
CA THR A 714 -23.89 8.89 21.62
C THR A 714 -23.28 9.83 22.63
N GLN A 715 -23.85 11.00 22.76
CA GLN A 715 -23.45 12.05 23.68
C GLN A 715 -24.63 12.37 24.63
N VAL A 716 -24.31 12.51 25.89
CA VAL A 716 -25.22 13.03 26.92
C VAL A 716 -24.68 14.33 27.45
N GLY A 717 -25.55 15.29 27.69
CA GLY A 717 -25.20 16.62 28.23
C GLY A 717 -26.12 17.06 29.35
N LEU A 718 -25.63 18.02 30.10
CA LEU A 718 -26.40 18.81 31.07
C LEU A 718 -26.34 20.26 30.61
N SER A 719 -27.47 20.95 30.60
CA SER A 719 -27.59 22.35 30.26
C SER A 719 -28.31 23.13 31.36
N SER A 720 -27.85 24.37 31.58
CA SER A 720 -28.53 25.29 32.46
C SER A 720 -28.53 26.70 31.84
N TYR A 721 -29.56 27.42 32.15
CA TYR A 721 -29.81 28.78 31.66
C TYR A 721 -30.34 29.66 32.80
N LEU A 722 -29.81 30.83 32.94
CA LEU A 722 -30.28 31.88 33.86
C LEU A 722 -30.45 33.17 33.04
N GLY A 723 -31.67 33.74 33.06
CA GLY A 723 -32.02 34.98 32.39
C GLY A 723 -32.56 36.01 33.37
N ARG A 724 -32.26 37.28 33.12
CA ARG A 724 -32.77 38.42 33.86
C ARG A 724 -33.00 39.58 32.90
N ASN A 725 -34.16 40.26 33.05
CA ASN A 725 -34.46 41.53 32.42
C ASN A 725 -34.73 42.59 33.49
N SER A 726 -34.39 43.85 33.20
CA SER A 726 -34.67 44.96 34.07
C SER A 726 -36.11 45.43 33.94
N LEU A 727 -36.73 45.29 32.78
CA LEU A 727 -38.13 45.62 32.49
C LEU A 727 -38.96 44.35 32.26
N GLU A 728 -40.18 44.33 32.80
CA GLU A 728 -41.13 43.18 32.64
C GLU A 728 -42.26 43.46 31.65
N GLN A 729 -42.75 44.72 31.63
CA GLN A 729 -43.90 45.06 30.77
C GLN A 729 -43.46 45.68 29.45
N THR A 730 -42.92 44.88 28.60
CA THR A 730 -42.50 45.28 27.27
C THR A 730 -43.44 44.73 26.22
N ALA A 731 -43.40 45.23 24.98
CA ALA A 731 -44.23 44.71 23.89
C ALA A 731 -43.69 43.36 23.34
N TYR A 732 -42.64 42.84 23.92
CA TYR A 732 -42.03 41.57 23.59
C TYR A 732 -41.81 40.71 24.83
N PHE A 733 -41.55 39.45 24.69
CA PHE A 733 -41.28 38.53 25.79
C PHE A 733 -40.06 38.95 26.61
N SER A 734 -40.25 39.35 27.86
CA SER A 734 -39.24 39.91 28.76
C SER A 734 -39.46 39.53 30.23
N PRO A 735 -39.32 38.26 30.63
CA PRO A 735 -39.51 37.84 32.01
C PRO A 735 -38.42 38.42 32.93
N LYS A 736 -38.78 38.93 34.12
CA LYS A 736 -37.84 39.50 35.09
C LYS A 736 -36.72 38.57 35.46
N LYS A 737 -37.07 37.28 35.68
CA LYS A 737 -36.11 36.22 35.96
C LYS A 737 -36.61 34.94 35.30
N SER A 738 -35.65 34.20 34.73
CA SER A 738 -35.93 32.88 34.17
C SER A 738 -34.77 31.90 34.48
N ILE A 739 -35.09 30.68 34.71
CA ILE A 739 -34.15 29.60 34.97
C ILE A 739 -34.57 28.36 34.16
N GLY A 740 -33.60 27.77 33.48
CA GLY A 740 -33.78 26.49 32.76
C GLY A 740 -32.74 25.48 33.18
N VAL A 741 -33.12 24.23 33.29
CA VAL A 741 -32.21 23.10 33.45
C VAL A 741 -32.64 21.99 32.51
N GLY A 742 -31.68 21.35 31.84
CA GLY A 742 -31.99 20.34 30.86
C GLY A 742 -30.95 19.23 30.76
N VAL A 743 -31.41 18.13 30.22
CA VAL A 743 -30.59 17.00 29.81
C VAL A 743 -30.67 16.91 28.29
N ASP A 744 -29.50 16.84 27.67
CA ASP A 744 -29.36 16.69 26.24
C ASP A 744 -28.94 15.24 25.92
N PHE A 745 -29.57 14.63 24.94
CA PHE A 745 -29.19 13.36 24.35
C PHE A 745 -28.98 13.56 22.84
N ASN A 746 -27.82 13.23 22.33
CA ASN A 746 -27.49 13.29 20.88
C ASN A 746 -26.98 11.94 20.44
N HIS A 747 -27.46 11.48 19.30
CA HIS A 747 -27.00 10.25 18.67
C HIS A 747 -26.72 10.51 17.19
N ASP A 748 -25.45 10.35 16.81
CA ASP A 748 -25.00 10.42 15.44
C ASP A 748 -24.83 8.99 14.91
N TRP A 749 -25.48 8.70 13.81
CA TRP A 749 -25.37 7.44 13.08
C TRP A 749 -24.84 7.69 11.68
N LEU A 750 -23.55 7.33 11.46
CA LEU A 750 -22.96 7.29 10.13
C LEU A 750 -23.55 6.12 9.37
N THR A 751 -24.57 6.39 8.55
CA THR A 751 -25.32 5.38 7.82
C THR A 751 -24.61 4.87 6.60
N TRP A 752 -23.89 5.76 5.93
CA TRP A 752 -23.13 5.44 4.71
C TRP A 752 -21.91 6.33 4.62
N ARG A 753 -20.79 5.74 4.19
CA ARG A 753 -19.57 6.45 3.82
C ARG A 753 -18.87 5.72 2.69
N GLU A 754 -18.44 6.50 1.71
CA GLU A 754 -17.59 6.04 0.63
C GLU A 754 -16.53 7.14 0.36
N TYR A 755 -15.33 6.91 0.87
CA TYR A 755 -14.19 7.83 0.83
C TYR A 755 -14.52 9.22 1.38
N GLU A 756 -14.67 10.23 0.50
CA GLU A 756 -14.95 11.61 0.88
C GLU A 756 -16.45 11.92 1.00
N GLN A 757 -17.31 10.99 0.62
CA GLN A 757 -18.76 11.12 0.69
C GLN A 757 -19.32 10.41 1.90
N SER A 758 -20.32 10.99 2.52
CA SER A 758 -20.98 10.33 3.66
C SER A 758 -22.40 10.85 3.91
N LEU A 759 -23.21 10.01 4.55
CA LEU A 759 -24.49 10.34 5.14
C LEU A 759 -24.44 10.04 6.62
N THR A 760 -24.66 11.08 7.43
CA THR A 760 -24.86 10.94 8.88
C THR A 760 -26.27 11.34 9.24
N GLN A 761 -26.99 10.47 9.95
CA GLN A 761 -28.28 10.73 10.54
C GLN A 761 -28.05 11.18 11.99
N LYS A 762 -28.63 12.31 12.38
CA LYS A 762 -28.47 12.88 13.72
C LYS A 762 -29.82 12.97 14.40
N PHE A 763 -29.92 12.35 15.54
CA PHE A 763 -31.06 12.44 16.43
C PHE A 763 -30.66 13.23 17.67
N SER A 764 -31.45 14.23 18.04
CA SER A 764 -31.24 15.05 19.25
C SER A 764 -32.54 15.10 20.06
N LEU A 765 -32.41 14.95 21.36
CA LEU A 765 -33.47 15.14 22.33
C LEU A 765 -32.97 16.02 23.46
N THR A 766 -33.60 17.15 23.71
CA THR A 766 -33.40 17.96 24.91
C THR A 766 -34.65 17.92 25.73
N THR A 767 -34.56 17.61 27.00
CA THR A 767 -35.67 17.65 27.92
C THR A 767 -35.26 18.27 29.25
N GLY A 768 -36.19 18.98 29.92
CA GLY A 768 -35.83 19.66 31.12
C GLY A 768 -37.00 20.44 31.70
N PHE A 769 -36.68 21.42 32.54
CA PHE A 769 -37.67 22.29 33.14
C PHE A 769 -37.22 23.74 32.96
N TYR A 770 -38.19 24.60 32.71
CA TYR A 770 -38.03 26.05 32.64
C TYR A 770 -39.01 26.73 33.59
N LYS A 771 -38.53 27.71 34.32
CA LYS A 771 -39.30 28.49 35.28
C LYS A 771 -39.09 29.97 35.03
N GLN A 772 -40.21 30.73 35.05
CA GLN A 772 -40.20 32.22 35.09
C GLN A 772 -40.63 32.70 36.46
N ASN A 773 -40.37 33.99 36.77
CA ASN A 773 -40.55 34.57 38.09
C ASN A 773 -41.87 34.24 38.77
N GLU A 774 -43.01 34.43 38.09
CA GLU A 774 -44.36 34.30 38.65
C GLU A 774 -45.04 32.99 38.28
N PHE A 775 -44.39 32.18 37.45
CA PHE A 775 -44.96 30.93 36.93
C PHE A 775 -44.27 29.72 37.53
N ASN A 776 -45.02 28.62 37.59
CA ASN A 776 -44.48 27.33 38.00
C ASN A 776 -43.44 26.80 36.97
N ALA A 777 -42.57 25.95 37.48
CA ALA A 777 -41.65 25.20 36.58
C ALA A 777 -42.44 24.27 35.66
N GLU A 778 -42.24 24.43 34.36
CA GLU A 778 -42.92 23.66 33.33
C GLU A 778 -41.89 22.89 32.49
N PRO A 779 -42.28 21.72 31.96
CA PRO A 779 -41.38 20.92 31.14
C PRO A 779 -41.08 21.60 29.81
N VAL A 780 -39.84 21.43 29.37
CA VAL A 780 -39.33 21.78 28.02
C VAL A 780 -38.93 20.52 27.33
N VAL A 781 -39.27 20.36 26.05
CA VAL A 781 -38.87 19.26 25.22
C VAL A 781 -38.49 19.80 23.82
N ASP A 782 -37.40 19.34 23.26
CA ASP A 782 -37.05 19.55 21.85
C ASP A 782 -36.53 18.24 21.26
N ILE A 783 -37.13 17.83 20.17
CA ILE A 783 -36.76 16.63 19.41
C ILE A 783 -36.38 17.06 17.99
N ARG A 784 -35.26 16.61 17.52
CA ARG A 784 -34.74 16.98 16.19
C ARG A 784 -34.15 15.78 15.48
N TYR A 785 -34.43 15.66 14.19
CA TYR A 785 -33.86 14.67 13.30
C TYR A 785 -33.29 15.35 12.06
N VAL A 786 -32.01 15.09 11.76
CA VAL A 786 -31.24 15.76 10.68
C VAL A 786 -30.49 14.73 9.86
N HIS A 787 -30.59 14.86 8.54
CA HIS A 787 -29.67 14.24 7.61
C HIS A 787 -28.54 15.22 7.27
N GLN A 788 -27.31 14.77 7.44
CA GLN A 788 -26.12 15.52 7.06
C GLN A 788 -25.37 14.72 5.98
N TRP A 789 -25.30 15.29 4.79
CA TRP A 789 -24.59 14.77 3.64
C TRP A 789 -23.26 15.50 3.45
N GLN A 790 -22.19 14.76 3.27
CA GLN A 790 -20.97 15.22 2.64
C GLN A 790 -21.02 14.73 1.20
N ILE A 791 -21.34 15.62 0.24
CA ILE A 791 -21.55 15.27 -1.18
C ILE A 791 -20.20 15.11 -1.88
N THR A 792 -19.29 16.01 -1.62
CA THR A 792 -17.90 15.96 -2.04
C THR A 792 -17.02 16.47 -0.89
N ARG A 793 -15.71 16.49 -1.04
CA ARG A 793 -14.81 17.07 -0.04
C ARG A 793 -15.12 18.54 0.30
N THR A 794 -15.66 19.28 -0.63
CA THR A 794 -15.91 20.74 -0.52
C THR A 794 -17.37 21.13 -0.45
N TRP A 795 -18.33 20.19 -0.61
CA TRP A 795 -19.75 20.46 -0.59
C TRP A 795 -20.46 19.60 0.43
N GLY A 796 -21.13 20.26 1.38
CA GLY A 796 -21.98 19.66 2.39
C GLY A 796 -23.43 20.17 2.27
N LEU A 797 -24.39 19.31 2.66
CA LEU A 797 -25.80 19.61 2.71
C LEU A 797 -26.39 19.02 3.98
N GLN A 798 -27.20 19.78 4.70
CA GLN A 798 -27.96 19.26 5.83
C GLN A 798 -29.42 19.69 5.71
N TYR A 799 -30.32 18.81 6.08
CA TYR A 799 -31.73 19.11 6.21
C TYR A 799 -32.37 18.29 7.31
N GLY A 800 -33.39 18.83 7.95
CA GLY A 800 -34.00 18.14 9.07
C GLY A 800 -35.32 18.74 9.49
N VAL A 801 -35.96 18.04 10.41
CA VAL A 801 -37.21 18.43 11.02
C VAL A 801 -37.10 18.34 12.54
N GLY A 802 -37.85 19.16 13.23
CA GLY A 802 -37.92 19.11 14.69
C GLY A 802 -39.26 19.54 15.21
N TRP A 803 -39.46 19.18 16.47
CA TRP A 803 -40.61 19.55 17.27
C TRP A 803 -40.14 19.96 18.64
N GLY A 804 -40.65 21.11 19.13
CA GLY A 804 -40.34 21.61 20.46
C GLY A 804 -41.58 22.00 21.22
N MET A 805 -41.47 21.98 22.55
CA MET A 805 -42.44 22.52 23.48
C MET A 805 -41.72 23.34 24.54
N HIS A 806 -42.12 24.61 24.68
CA HIS A 806 -41.54 25.54 25.64
C HIS A 806 -42.62 26.42 26.26
N PRO A 807 -42.61 26.66 27.58
CA PRO A 807 -43.55 27.54 28.22
C PRO A 807 -43.11 28.98 28.10
N TYR A 808 -44.04 29.90 27.86
CA TYR A 808 -43.88 31.34 27.87
C TYR A 808 -45.07 31.96 28.63
N ASP A 809 -44.78 32.72 29.69
CA ASP A 809 -45.78 33.34 30.56
C ASP A 809 -46.89 32.37 31.01
N GLY A 810 -46.48 31.14 31.42
CA GLY A 810 -47.34 30.08 31.87
C GLY A 810 -48.11 29.34 30.74
N VAL A 811 -47.93 29.75 29.48
CA VAL A 811 -48.60 29.13 28.33
C VAL A 811 -47.61 28.24 27.56
N LYS A 812 -48.00 26.97 27.27
CA LYS A 812 -47.20 26.01 26.52
C LYS A 812 -47.28 26.30 25.02
N GLU A 813 -46.16 26.65 24.43
CA GLU A 813 -46.01 26.76 22.99
C GLU A 813 -45.48 25.45 22.44
N LYS A 814 -46.09 24.93 21.37
CA LYS A 814 -45.64 23.79 20.55
C LYS A 814 -45.19 24.30 19.19
N LYS A 815 -44.00 23.95 18.82
CA LYS A 815 -43.34 24.42 17.59
C LYS A 815 -42.89 23.28 16.72
N TRP A 816 -43.30 23.25 15.45
CA TRP A 816 -42.70 22.45 14.41
C TRP A 816 -41.76 23.29 13.60
N TYR A 817 -40.62 22.72 13.24
CA TYR A 817 -39.66 23.42 12.39
C TYR A 817 -38.95 22.50 11.41
N GLY A 818 -38.62 23.06 10.24
CA GLY A 818 -37.71 22.50 9.25
C GLY A 818 -36.42 23.31 9.21
N GLN A 819 -35.34 22.66 8.94
CA GLN A 819 -34.05 23.31 8.72
C GLN A 819 -33.40 22.83 7.44
N LEU A 820 -32.69 23.74 6.76
CA LEU A 820 -31.86 23.47 5.59
C LEU A 820 -30.57 24.26 5.71
N GLY A 821 -29.46 23.61 5.49
CA GLY A 821 -28.16 24.25 5.42
C GLY A 821 -27.30 23.63 4.34
N PHE A 822 -26.46 24.43 3.72
CA PHE A 822 -25.43 23.95 2.80
C PHE A 822 -24.17 24.78 2.93
N GLU A 823 -23.07 24.14 2.63
CA GLU A 823 -21.76 24.81 2.53
C GLU A 823 -21.05 24.31 1.27
N GLY A 824 -20.29 25.20 0.64
CA GLY A 824 -19.55 24.87 -0.56
C GLY A 824 -18.32 25.74 -0.78
N LYS A 825 -17.34 25.20 -1.51
CA LYS A 825 -16.15 25.92 -2.00
C LYS A 825 -16.05 25.73 -3.50
N PHE A 826 -15.80 26.83 -4.22
CA PHE A 826 -15.79 26.87 -5.70
C PHE A 826 -14.74 27.82 -6.27
#